data_8dc82b6f4d51c294a243c1f6d400ca1d
#
_entry.id   8dc82b6f4d51c294a243c1f6d400ca1d
#
_cell.length_a   1.000
_cell.length_b   1.000
_cell.length_c   1.000
_cell.angle_alpha   90.00
_cell.angle_beta   90.00
_cell.angle_gamma   90.00
#
_symmetry.space_group_name_H-M   'P 1'
#
loop_
_entity.id
_entity.type
_entity.pdbx_description
1 polymer ?
#
loop_
_entity_poly.entity_id
_entity_poly.type
_entity_poly.pdbx_seq_one_letter_code
_entity_poly.pdbx_strand_id
1 'polypeptide(L)'
;MYKIIFLAGFLSFYVNAHAQEWQLMPLPKTIEPLDEQFRVPADGIRFEITGDYHQRINDNTQWFLERLSKKTSIPFLPGKGKVISIHINKPGEVKLKEDESYQLTINNQHISIIAPTDLGAIHALESLLQLTSFDTEGYYFPGVKIMDEPRFPWRGLMLDVCRHFLPVNVVKRNIDAMSAVKLNVLHLHLTEDQGFRIESKKFPRLHEKGSNGEYFTQKEMKEIIHYANIRGIRVMPEFDMPGHTTSWMVGMPELASAPGPYEIEKYFGVFDPTMDPSREFTYQVLGDFLHEMAELFPDEYMHIGGDENNGKQWDNNEDIQAFMQQKGITSNHELQAYFNKKLQKILTKNNKKMMGWDEIYAPDLPKDIVIHSWRGYNNMYRSAKQGYQSLLSNGYYIDLSKNAITHYQVDPLPDTTTLTDAEQKRILGGEAPMWAELVNAENVDSRIWPRTAAIAERLWSPNPPSSEVEMYKRLQKISLHLEICGVRHRANRELMMRRIAGTDNIANLMILANAVEPLEGYRRHGSQRYTTYHPLSRFVDIAVPDAPDIISFRILLKEYLDNQSEDNYDTLQTTLLTWKNNHFLIEDDIKNNPGLQEIKNLSVNLSKLASITLKLLEKYHNGGTISHAEVTNISDQLTELEKPVAEMEIPLAEEAKMILSFLNNNTSE
;
A
#
# COMPACT_ATOMS: atom_id res chain seq x y z
N MET A 1 30.26 2.38 76.11
CA MET A 1 29.22 1.71 75.30
C MET A 1 29.00 2.51 74.03
N TYR A 2 29.71 2.22 73.01
CA TYR A 2 29.50 2.84 71.67
C TYR A 2 28.74 1.85 70.78
N LYS A 3 27.54 2.25 70.33
CA LYS A 3 26.75 1.47 69.30
C LYS A 3 27.25 1.91 67.93
N ILE A 4 27.81 0.96 67.18
CA ILE A 4 28.14 1.11 65.77
C ILE A 4 26.87 0.73 64.99
N ILE A 5 26.34 1.68 64.23
CA ILE A 5 25.24 1.46 63.28
C ILE A 5 25.88 1.15 61.92
N PHE A 6 25.69 -0.09 61.44
CA PHE A 6 26.01 -0.50 60.04
C PHE A 6 24.91 0.03 59.11
N LEU A 7 25.27 0.97 58.24
CA LEU A 7 24.43 1.41 57.14
C LEU A 7 24.73 0.53 55.92
N ALA A 8 23.87 -0.43 55.64
CA ALA A 8 23.96 -1.24 54.39
C ALA A 8 23.42 -0.40 53.23
N GLY A 9 24.32 0.15 52.44
CA GLY A 9 23.93 0.81 51.18
C GLY A 9 23.51 -0.23 50.13
N PHE A 10 22.25 -0.25 49.80
CA PHE A 10 21.75 -0.95 48.59
C PHE A 10 22.17 -0.13 47.37
N LEU A 11 23.21 -0.59 46.65
CA LEU A 11 23.48 -0.15 45.29
C LEU A 11 22.46 -0.82 44.38
N SER A 12 21.42 -0.10 44.02
CA SER A 12 20.54 -0.47 42.93
C SER A 12 21.33 -0.29 41.62
N PHE A 13 21.79 -1.38 41.05
CA PHE A 13 22.22 -1.41 39.65
C PHE A 13 20.98 -1.19 38.77
N TYR A 14 20.76 0.04 38.31
CA TYR A 14 19.91 0.27 37.15
C TYR A 14 20.63 -0.33 35.92
N VAL A 15 20.29 -1.55 35.58
CA VAL A 15 20.55 -2.07 34.26
C VAL A 15 19.63 -1.29 33.33
N ASN A 16 20.19 -0.30 32.62
CA ASN A 16 19.53 0.25 31.43
C ASN A 16 19.42 -0.90 30.41
N ALA A 17 18.37 -1.67 30.49
CA ALA A 17 17.95 -2.51 29.40
C ALA A 17 17.48 -1.56 28.28
N HIS A 18 18.39 -1.25 27.35
CA HIS A 18 17.96 -0.73 26.05
C HIS A 18 17.00 -1.76 25.51
N ALA A 19 15.71 -1.42 25.43
CA ALA A 19 14.72 -2.26 24.79
C ALA A 19 15.23 -2.51 23.36
N GLN A 20 15.48 -3.77 23.02
CA GLN A 20 15.92 -4.14 21.67
C GLN A 20 14.84 -3.68 20.69
N GLU A 21 15.13 -2.69 19.86
CA GLU A 21 14.20 -2.22 18.82
C GLU A 21 14.06 -3.29 17.74
N TRP A 22 12.90 -3.93 17.69
CA TRP A 22 12.62 -4.92 16.66
C TRP A 22 12.29 -4.26 15.33
N GLN A 23 13.04 -4.66 14.30
CA GLN A 23 12.91 -4.10 12.93
C GLN A 23 11.96 -4.92 12.05
N LEU A 24 10.90 -5.50 12.65
CA LEU A 24 9.86 -6.26 11.95
C LEU A 24 8.73 -5.33 11.47
N MET A 25 8.20 -5.62 10.30
CA MET A 25 7.02 -4.93 9.76
C MET A 25 6.16 -5.92 8.96
N PRO A 26 4.92 -6.22 9.41
CA PRO A 26 4.24 -5.74 10.62
C PRO A 26 4.88 -6.24 11.92
N LEU A 27 4.77 -5.44 13.00
CA LEU A 27 5.15 -5.85 14.35
C LEU A 27 4.21 -6.95 14.86
N PRO A 28 4.73 -8.04 15.46
CA PRO A 28 3.92 -9.06 16.09
C PRO A 28 3.14 -8.54 17.30
N LYS A 29 2.05 -9.24 17.64
CA LYS A 29 1.24 -8.96 18.83
C LYS A 29 2.05 -9.00 20.13
N THR A 30 2.91 -10.00 20.29
CA THR A 30 3.85 -10.08 21.40
C THR A 30 5.21 -10.55 20.90
N ILE A 31 6.26 -10.00 21.48
CA ILE A 31 7.65 -10.36 21.18
C ILE A 31 8.46 -10.31 22.47
N GLU A 32 9.03 -11.46 22.87
CA GLU A 32 9.84 -11.65 24.07
C GLU A 32 11.26 -12.00 23.63
N PRO A 33 12.26 -11.12 23.88
CA PRO A 33 13.65 -11.43 23.53
C PRO A 33 14.20 -12.54 24.44
N LEU A 34 15.05 -13.40 23.85
CA LEU A 34 15.86 -14.38 24.57
C LEU A 34 17.33 -14.02 24.39
N ASP A 35 18.13 -14.25 25.43
CA ASP A 35 19.59 -13.98 25.39
C ASP A 35 20.34 -15.14 24.70
N GLU A 36 19.92 -15.47 23.50
CA GLU A 36 20.42 -16.57 22.68
C GLU A 36 20.36 -16.19 21.19
N GLN A 37 20.99 -17.00 20.34
CA GLN A 37 20.87 -16.84 18.89
C GLN A 37 21.05 -18.18 18.18
N PHE A 38 20.29 -18.39 17.11
CA PHE A 38 20.44 -19.55 16.25
C PHE A 38 21.37 -19.22 15.07
N ARG A 39 22.61 -19.74 15.10
CA ARG A 39 23.56 -19.57 13.99
C ARG A 39 23.12 -20.38 12.79
N VAL A 40 23.09 -19.75 11.62
CA VAL A 40 22.87 -20.43 10.34
C VAL A 40 24.13 -21.19 9.96
N PRO A 41 24.09 -22.51 9.91
CA PRO A 41 25.32 -23.30 9.61
C PRO A 41 25.65 -23.24 8.13
N ALA A 42 26.93 -23.48 7.78
CA ALA A 42 27.41 -23.45 6.40
C ALA A 42 26.77 -24.54 5.50
N ASP A 43 26.34 -25.67 6.09
CA ASP A 43 25.56 -26.71 5.41
C ASP A 43 24.04 -26.42 5.33
N GLY A 44 23.63 -25.26 5.80
CA GLY A 44 22.28 -24.71 5.66
C GLY A 44 21.29 -25.18 6.72
N ILE A 45 20.01 -24.98 6.42
CA ILE A 45 18.87 -25.37 7.23
C ILE A 45 17.88 -26.18 6.39
N ARG A 46 17.05 -26.98 7.03
CA ARG A 46 15.96 -27.73 6.41
C ARG A 46 14.70 -27.69 7.29
N PHE A 47 13.54 -27.91 6.71
CA PHE A 47 12.28 -27.95 7.41
C PHE A 47 11.83 -29.38 7.70
N GLU A 48 11.26 -29.61 8.90
CA GLU A 48 10.46 -30.78 9.24
C GLU A 48 9.04 -30.32 9.57
N ILE A 49 8.08 -30.74 8.75
CA ILE A 49 6.69 -30.33 8.86
C ILE A 49 5.88 -31.51 9.36
N THR A 50 5.07 -31.29 10.40
CA THR A 50 4.21 -32.29 11.06
C THR A 50 2.79 -31.78 11.21
N GLY A 51 1.85 -32.71 11.43
CA GLY A 51 0.43 -32.40 11.58
C GLY A 51 -0.35 -32.56 10.28
N ASP A 52 -1.44 -31.81 10.12
CA ASP A 52 -2.31 -31.85 8.94
C ASP A 52 -2.32 -30.49 8.23
N TYR A 53 -2.00 -30.47 6.92
CA TYR A 53 -1.75 -29.22 6.20
C TYR A 53 -1.92 -29.39 4.69
N HIS A 54 -2.13 -28.25 4.00
CA HIS A 54 -2.10 -28.21 2.53
C HIS A 54 -0.66 -28.16 1.98
N GLN A 55 -0.48 -28.63 0.74
CA GLN A 55 0.81 -28.62 0.03
C GLN A 55 1.46 -27.23 -0.03
N ARG A 56 0.68 -26.15 0.04
CA ARG A 56 1.17 -24.77 -0.01
C ARG A 56 2.28 -24.46 1.01
N ILE A 57 2.31 -25.14 2.17
CA ILE A 57 3.37 -24.89 3.15
C ILE A 57 4.73 -25.38 2.64
N ASN A 58 4.78 -26.48 1.89
CA ASN A 58 6.02 -26.96 1.27
C ASN A 58 6.52 -25.96 0.22
N ASP A 59 5.62 -25.38 -0.59
CA ASP A 59 5.97 -24.36 -1.58
C ASP A 59 6.53 -23.10 -0.89
N ASN A 60 5.94 -22.68 0.23
CA ASN A 60 6.40 -21.52 1.00
C ASN A 60 7.74 -21.79 1.74
N THR A 61 7.98 -23.00 2.24
CA THR A 61 9.30 -23.35 2.83
C THR A 61 10.39 -23.35 1.76
N GLN A 62 10.09 -23.84 0.55
CA GLN A 62 11.04 -23.77 -0.57
C GLN A 62 11.30 -22.30 -0.95
N TRP A 63 10.27 -21.49 -1.09
CA TRP A 63 10.39 -20.06 -1.38
C TRP A 63 11.16 -19.30 -0.27
N PHE A 64 10.95 -19.67 1.01
CA PHE A 64 11.73 -19.13 2.13
C PHE A 64 13.22 -19.43 1.96
N LEU A 65 13.60 -20.69 1.65
CA LEU A 65 15.01 -21.09 1.45
C LEU A 65 15.66 -20.35 0.28
N GLU A 66 14.94 -20.17 -0.82
CA GLU A 66 15.42 -19.41 -1.98
C GLU A 66 15.71 -17.94 -1.61
N ARG A 67 14.82 -17.30 -0.87
CA ARG A 67 15.00 -15.92 -0.41
C ARG A 67 16.10 -15.79 0.63
N LEU A 68 16.18 -16.72 1.56
CA LEU A 68 17.26 -16.77 2.55
C LEU A 68 18.62 -17.00 1.87
N SER A 69 18.70 -17.87 0.86
CA SER A 69 19.89 -18.07 0.06
C SER A 69 20.34 -16.79 -0.65
N LYS A 70 19.42 -16.07 -1.28
CA LYS A 70 19.71 -14.77 -1.90
C LYS A 70 20.24 -13.74 -0.88
N LYS A 71 19.69 -13.76 0.34
CA LYS A 71 20.07 -12.84 1.41
C LYS A 71 21.42 -13.15 2.02
N THR A 72 21.80 -14.44 2.12
CA THR A 72 22.97 -14.91 2.86
C THR A 72 24.11 -15.44 1.98
N SER A 73 23.83 -15.70 0.70
CA SER A 73 24.71 -16.44 -0.22
C SER A 73 25.05 -17.86 0.24
N ILE A 74 24.32 -18.42 1.23
CA ILE A 74 24.46 -19.79 1.69
C ILE A 74 23.59 -20.71 0.81
N PRO A 75 24.14 -21.80 0.22
CA PRO A 75 23.33 -22.76 -0.51
C PRO A 75 22.57 -23.67 0.47
N PHE A 76 21.27 -23.80 0.30
CA PHE A 76 20.41 -24.69 1.08
C PHE A 76 20.15 -25.98 0.28
N LEU A 77 20.88 -27.05 0.62
CA LEU A 77 20.77 -28.33 -0.09
C LEU A 77 19.64 -29.19 0.51
N PRO A 78 18.81 -29.84 -0.32
CA PRO A 78 17.74 -30.69 0.14
C PRO A 78 18.21 -31.74 1.14
N GLY A 79 17.53 -31.89 2.28
CA GLY A 79 17.81 -32.91 3.30
C GLY A 79 19.04 -32.66 4.17
N LYS A 80 19.78 -31.56 3.99
CA LYS A 80 20.94 -31.18 4.80
C LYS A 80 20.66 -29.98 5.70
N GLY A 81 21.53 -29.76 6.70
CA GLY A 81 21.49 -28.65 7.63
C GLY A 81 20.66 -28.86 8.89
N LYS A 82 20.69 -27.87 9.77
CA LYS A 82 19.88 -27.85 11.01
C LYS A 82 18.39 -27.83 10.72
N VAL A 83 17.62 -28.46 11.61
CA VAL A 83 16.16 -28.55 11.47
C VAL A 83 15.47 -27.30 11.99
N ILE A 84 14.50 -26.78 11.20
CA ILE A 84 13.43 -25.89 11.64
C ILE A 84 12.16 -26.74 11.66
N SER A 85 11.52 -26.86 12.82
CA SER A 85 10.28 -27.63 12.97
C SER A 85 9.06 -26.77 12.77
N ILE A 86 8.07 -27.28 12.01
CA ILE A 86 6.76 -26.66 11.82
C ILE A 86 5.70 -27.68 12.21
N HIS A 87 4.82 -27.30 13.13
CA HIS A 87 3.66 -28.11 13.51
C HIS A 87 2.37 -27.36 13.17
N ILE A 88 1.47 -28.02 12.41
CA ILE A 88 0.21 -27.45 11.94
C ILE A 88 -0.95 -28.35 12.38
N ASN A 89 -1.96 -27.78 13.04
CA ASN A 89 -3.06 -28.58 13.60
C ASN A 89 -4.06 -29.05 12.53
N LYS A 90 -4.39 -28.18 11.54
CA LYS A 90 -5.34 -28.47 10.47
C LYS A 90 -5.01 -27.68 9.19
N PRO A 91 -5.45 -28.17 8.01
CA PRO A 91 -5.40 -27.37 6.78
C PRO A 91 -6.21 -26.07 6.91
N GLY A 92 -5.66 -24.95 6.48
CA GLY A 92 -6.34 -23.66 6.43
C GLY A 92 -7.08 -23.43 5.11
N GLU A 93 -8.24 -22.79 5.16
CA GLU A 93 -8.94 -22.34 3.98
C GLU A 93 -8.64 -20.86 3.70
N VAL A 94 -8.40 -20.50 2.42
CA VAL A 94 -8.16 -19.10 2.03
C VAL A 94 -9.52 -18.39 1.96
N LYS A 95 -10.05 -18.01 3.14
CA LYS A 95 -11.36 -17.35 3.31
C LYS A 95 -11.30 -16.31 4.42
N LEU A 96 -12.33 -15.45 4.50
CA LEU A 96 -12.46 -14.45 5.55
C LEU A 96 -12.56 -15.12 6.95
N LYS A 97 -11.79 -14.58 7.91
CA LYS A 97 -11.77 -15.03 9.32
C LYS A 97 -11.24 -16.46 9.53
N GLU A 98 -10.43 -17.01 8.63
CA GLU A 98 -9.65 -18.19 8.96
C GLU A 98 -8.60 -17.84 10.03
N ASP A 99 -8.17 -18.82 10.80
CA ASP A 99 -7.17 -18.62 11.83
C ASP A 99 -5.76 -18.48 11.20
N GLU A 100 -5.21 -17.27 11.29
CA GLU A 100 -3.90 -16.90 10.75
C GLU A 100 -2.85 -16.75 11.87
N SER A 101 -3.17 -17.17 13.10
CA SER A 101 -2.27 -17.03 14.25
C SER A 101 -1.11 -18.02 14.21
N TYR A 102 -0.01 -17.68 14.89
CA TYR A 102 1.16 -18.53 15.02
C TYR A 102 1.96 -18.24 16.30
N GLN A 103 2.79 -19.22 16.66
CA GLN A 103 3.86 -19.10 17.65
C GLN A 103 5.20 -19.40 16.98
N LEU A 104 6.22 -18.56 17.19
CA LEU A 104 7.57 -18.75 16.71
C LEU A 104 8.52 -18.67 17.92
N THR A 105 9.31 -19.72 18.14
CA THR A 105 10.34 -19.75 19.17
C THR A 105 11.70 -20.01 18.51
N ILE A 106 12.66 -19.17 18.82
CA ILE A 106 14.05 -19.26 18.36
C ILE A 106 14.96 -19.31 19.58
N ASN A 107 15.78 -20.34 19.69
CA ASN A 107 16.86 -20.45 20.67
C ASN A 107 18.15 -20.93 19.99
N ASN A 108 19.24 -21.15 20.73
CA ASN A 108 20.54 -21.53 20.16
C ASN A 108 20.56 -22.94 19.53
N GLN A 109 19.60 -23.80 19.84
CA GLN A 109 19.56 -25.20 19.39
C GLN A 109 18.54 -25.41 18.25
N HIS A 110 17.38 -24.78 18.30
CA HIS A 110 16.30 -25.02 17.33
C HIS A 110 15.42 -23.80 17.10
N ILE A 111 14.73 -23.84 15.95
CA ILE A 111 13.62 -22.94 15.62
C ILE A 111 12.35 -23.78 15.53
N SER A 112 11.30 -23.34 16.20
CA SER A 112 9.99 -24.02 16.22
C SER A 112 8.88 -23.05 15.85
N ILE A 113 8.05 -23.47 14.89
CA ILE A 113 6.81 -22.79 14.47
C ILE A 113 5.65 -23.71 14.83
N ILE A 114 4.65 -23.17 15.53
CA ILE A 114 3.40 -23.86 15.85
C ILE A 114 2.24 -22.98 15.37
N ALA A 115 1.37 -23.51 14.54
CA ALA A 115 0.25 -22.76 13.99
C ALA A 115 -1.04 -23.58 13.93
N PRO A 116 -2.21 -22.99 14.21
CA PRO A 116 -3.50 -23.66 14.02
C PRO A 116 -3.72 -24.09 12.56
N THR A 117 -3.25 -23.27 11.60
CA THR A 117 -3.37 -23.53 10.16
C THR A 117 -2.06 -23.29 9.43
N ASP A 118 -1.94 -23.80 8.21
CA ASP A 118 -0.81 -23.53 7.32
C ASP A 118 -0.71 -22.03 6.94
N LEU A 119 -1.80 -21.25 7.03
CA LEU A 119 -1.76 -19.80 6.82
C LEU A 119 -0.96 -19.09 7.92
N GLY A 120 -1.18 -19.45 9.18
CA GLY A 120 -0.38 -18.94 10.30
C GLY A 120 1.10 -19.32 10.17
N ALA A 121 1.39 -20.54 9.71
CA ALA A 121 2.77 -20.98 9.48
C ALA A 121 3.46 -20.18 8.36
N ILE A 122 2.75 -19.80 7.28
CA ILE A 122 3.25 -18.91 6.23
C ILE A 122 3.64 -17.54 6.81
N HIS A 123 2.81 -16.95 7.66
CA HIS A 123 3.11 -15.68 8.32
C HIS A 123 4.30 -15.77 9.28
N ALA A 124 4.47 -16.92 9.95
CA ALA A 124 5.64 -17.17 10.79
C ALA A 124 6.94 -17.23 9.97
N LEU A 125 6.90 -17.85 8.77
CA LEU A 125 8.04 -17.88 7.85
C LEU A 125 8.44 -16.47 7.40
N GLU A 126 7.48 -15.59 7.11
CA GLU A 126 7.78 -14.19 6.75
C GLU A 126 8.45 -13.44 7.92
N SER A 127 7.95 -13.61 9.15
CA SER A 127 8.58 -13.02 10.33
C SER A 127 9.97 -13.57 10.57
N LEU A 128 10.18 -14.88 10.42
CA LEU A 128 11.50 -15.52 10.55
C LEU A 128 12.50 -14.98 9.52
N LEU A 129 12.08 -14.80 8.26
CA LEU A 129 12.97 -14.28 7.23
C LEU A 129 13.38 -12.82 7.49
N GLN A 130 12.48 -12.00 8.02
CA GLN A 130 12.77 -10.62 8.41
C GLN A 130 13.79 -10.58 9.59
N LEU A 131 13.74 -11.53 10.53
CA LEU A 131 14.65 -11.64 11.67
C LEU A 131 16.09 -12.03 11.29
N THR A 132 16.36 -12.45 10.04
CA THR A 132 17.73 -12.80 9.62
C THR A 132 18.67 -11.63 9.83
N SER A 133 19.68 -11.85 10.67
CA SER A 133 20.71 -10.88 11.08
C SER A 133 22.11 -11.42 10.78
N PHE A 134 23.14 -10.61 10.93
CA PHE A 134 24.53 -11.02 10.75
C PHE A 134 25.46 -10.24 11.68
N ASP A 135 26.60 -10.83 11.97
CA ASP A 135 27.74 -10.23 12.64
C ASP A 135 29.06 -10.78 12.05
N THR A 136 30.18 -10.53 12.70
CA THR A 136 31.52 -10.99 12.22
C THR A 136 31.65 -12.50 12.17
N GLU A 137 30.81 -13.27 12.87
CA GLU A 137 30.81 -14.73 12.88
C GLU A 137 29.86 -15.34 11.83
N GLY A 138 29.04 -14.53 11.17
CA GLY A 138 28.15 -14.97 10.10
C GLY A 138 26.67 -14.63 10.35
N TYR A 139 25.79 -15.34 9.65
CA TYR A 139 24.34 -15.10 9.75
C TYR A 139 23.70 -15.84 10.92
N TYR A 140 22.69 -15.22 11.53
CA TYR A 140 21.94 -15.79 12.64
C TYR A 140 20.50 -15.29 12.70
N PHE A 141 19.68 -15.98 13.47
CA PHE A 141 18.37 -15.52 13.92
C PHE A 141 18.47 -15.22 15.43
N PRO A 142 18.10 -14.01 15.89
CA PRO A 142 18.09 -13.66 17.30
C PRO A 142 17.10 -14.53 18.07
N GLY A 143 17.45 -14.88 19.32
CA GLY A 143 16.58 -15.62 20.21
C GLY A 143 15.32 -14.82 20.54
N VAL A 144 14.15 -15.43 20.37
CA VAL A 144 12.87 -14.75 20.55
C VAL A 144 11.74 -15.74 20.74
N LYS A 145 10.71 -15.33 21.49
CA LYS A 145 9.37 -15.95 21.45
C LYS A 145 8.38 -14.92 20.91
N ILE A 146 7.69 -15.28 19.84
CA ILE A 146 6.63 -14.49 19.21
C ILE A 146 5.32 -15.25 19.34
N MET A 147 4.25 -14.56 19.78
CA MET A 147 2.86 -14.97 19.57
C MET A 147 2.19 -13.88 18.78
N ASP A 148 1.58 -14.26 17.67
CA ASP A 148 1.06 -13.29 16.69
C ASP A 148 -0.25 -13.72 16.06
N GLU A 149 -1.10 -12.76 15.77
CA GLU A 149 -2.37 -12.91 15.09
C GLU A 149 -2.82 -11.56 14.50
N PRO A 150 -3.59 -11.54 13.40
CA PRO A 150 -4.04 -10.29 12.81
C PRO A 150 -5.10 -9.60 13.68
N ARG A 151 -5.01 -8.25 13.77
CA ARG A 151 -6.03 -7.41 14.39
C ARG A 151 -7.33 -7.40 13.58
N PHE A 152 -7.21 -7.33 12.25
CA PHE A 152 -8.34 -7.32 11.32
C PHE A 152 -8.30 -8.50 10.36
N PRO A 153 -9.47 -9.13 10.08
CA PRO A 153 -9.53 -10.25 9.13
C PRO A 153 -9.44 -9.84 7.65
N TRP A 154 -9.60 -8.56 7.31
CA TRP A 154 -9.46 -8.03 5.95
C TRP A 154 -8.33 -7.02 5.89
N ARG A 155 -7.30 -7.33 5.10
CA ARG A 155 -6.11 -6.52 4.91
C ARG A 155 -5.80 -6.52 3.42
N GLY A 156 -6.39 -5.55 2.68
CA GLY A 156 -6.46 -5.55 1.24
C GLY A 156 -5.46 -4.63 0.55
N LEU A 157 -5.10 -5.02 -0.67
CA LEU A 157 -4.53 -4.16 -1.70
C LEU A 157 -5.42 -4.26 -2.93
N MET A 158 -5.96 -3.14 -3.41
CA MET A 158 -6.65 -3.07 -4.67
C MET A 158 -5.70 -2.62 -5.78
N LEU A 159 -5.77 -3.27 -6.93
CA LEU A 159 -5.08 -2.89 -8.15
C LEU A 159 -6.10 -2.56 -9.24
N ASP A 160 -6.10 -1.32 -9.69
CA ASP A 160 -6.76 -0.93 -10.92
C ASP A 160 -5.90 -1.38 -12.11
N VAL A 161 -6.47 -2.25 -12.93
CA VAL A 161 -5.82 -2.74 -14.16
C VAL A 161 -6.49 -2.17 -15.42
N CYS A 162 -7.41 -1.22 -15.24
CA CYS A 162 -8.25 -0.68 -16.30
C CYS A 162 -7.72 0.60 -16.90
N ARG A 163 -7.33 1.59 -16.08
CA ARG A 163 -6.82 2.89 -16.56
C ARG A 163 -5.47 2.72 -17.28
N HIS A 164 -4.57 1.94 -16.68
CA HIS A 164 -3.38 1.39 -17.35
C HIS A 164 -3.27 -0.09 -17.02
N PHE A 165 -3.04 -0.92 -18.04
CA PHE A 165 -3.02 -2.37 -17.84
C PHE A 165 -1.75 -2.82 -17.09
N LEU A 166 -1.95 -3.67 -16.08
CA LEU A 166 -0.88 -4.31 -15.32
C LEU A 166 -0.81 -5.79 -15.67
N PRO A 167 0.23 -6.27 -16.38
CA PRO A 167 0.31 -7.66 -16.82
C PRO A 167 0.55 -8.64 -15.66
N VAL A 168 0.33 -9.93 -15.92
CA VAL A 168 0.37 -11.04 -14.95
C VAL A 168 1.61 -11.02 -14.05
N ASN A 169 2.78 -10.77 -14.62
CA ASN A 169 4.04 -10.75 -13.85
C ASN A 169 4.12 -9.57 -12.86
N VAL A 170 3.45 -8.44 -13.16
CA VAL A 170 3.34 -7.30 -12.25
C VAL A 170 2.41 -7.65 -11.10
N VAL A 171 1.25 -8.23 -11.40
CA VAL A 171 0.30 -8.69 -10.37
C VAL A 171 0.95 -9.71 -9.44
N LYS A 172 1.67 -10.71 -9.98
CA LYS A 172 2.35 -11.74 -9.18
C LYS A 172 3.41 -11.19 -8.24
N ARG A 173 4.27 -10.27 -8.68
CA ARG A 173 5.29 -9.70 -7.77
C ARG A 173 4.66 -8.84 -6.67
N ASN A 174 3.50 -8.22 -6.91
CA ASN A 174 2.75 -7.55 -5.86
C ASN A 174 2.10 -8.54 -4.89
N ILE A 175 1.65 -9.72 -5.34
CA ILE A 175 1.21 -10.82 -4.48
C ILE A 175 2.36 -11.30 -3.57
N ASP A 176 3.59 -11.41 -4.08
CA ASP A 176 4.77 -11.74 -3.27
C ASP A 176 5.03 -10.71 -2.18
N ALA A 177 4.92 -9.42 -2.52
CA ALA A 177 5.05 -8.33 -1.56
C ALA A 177 3.92 -8.32 -0.52
N MET A 178 2.69 -8.57 -0.93
CA MET A 178 1.53 -8.69 -0.02
C MET A 178 1.77 -9.80 1.01
N SER A 179 2.24 -10.98 0.59
CA SER A 179 2.57 -12.08 1.49
C SER A 179 3.65 -11.67 2.50
N ALA A 180 4.72 -11.01 2.04
CA ALA A 180 5.83 -10.57 2.89
C ALA A 180 5.41 -9.62 4.02
N VAL A 181 4.33 -8.85 3.84
CA VAL A 181 3.77 -7.92 4.83
C VAL A 181 2.41 -8.37 5.39
N LYS A 182 2.03 -9.62 5.18
CA LYS A 182 0.82 -10.26 5.74
C LYS A 182 -0.52 -9.63 5.30
N LEU A 183 -0.58 -9.03 4.11
CA LEU A 183 -1.85 -8.69 3.45
C LEU A 183 -2.49 -9.96 2.90
N ASN A 184 -3.84 -10.06 2.95
CA ASN A 184 -4.54 -11.30 2.63
C ASN A 184 -5.66 -11.18 1.58
N VAL A 185 -5.88 -9.99 1.02
CA VAL A 185 -6.87 -9.78 -0.05
C VAL A 185 -6.28 -8.97 -1.18
N LEU A 186 -6.21 -9.56 -2.36
CA LEU A 186 -5.99 -8.85 -3.62
C LEU A 186 -7.35 -8.54 -4.24
N HIS A 187 -7.70 -7.26 -4.29
CA HIS A 187 -8.87 -6.77 -4.99
C HIS A 187 -8.44 -6.35 -6.41
N LEU A 188 -9.04 -6.93 -7.44
CA LEU A 188 -8.78 -6.58 -8.85
C LEU A 188 -9.95 -5.81 -9.43
N HIS A 189 -9.72 -4.55 -9.76
CA HIS A 189 -10.67 -3.70 -10.47
C HIS A 189 -10.56 -3.97 -11.97
N LEU A 190 -11.51 -4.78 -12.51
CA LEU A 190 -11.40 -5.44 -13.82
C LEU A 190 -12.20 -4.77 -14.94
N THR A 191 -13.12 -3.87 -14.60
CA THR A 191 -13.92 -3.16 -15.62
C THR A 191 -14.09 -1.70 -15.24
N GLU A 192 -13.91 -0.81 -16.25
CA GLU A 192 -13.95 0.64 -16.14
C GLU A 192 -14.26 1.27 -17.49
N ASP A 193 -14.46 2.58 -17.56
CA ASP A 193 -14.67 3.32 -18.81
C ASP A 193 -13.51 3.13 -19.81
N GLN A 194 -12.27 2.95 -19.32
CA GLN A 194 -11.04 2.82 -20.10
C GLN A 194 -10.71 1.36 -20.49
N GLY A 195 -11.41 0.38 -19.93
CA GLY A 195 -11.12 -0.99 -20.30
C GLY A 195 -11.93 -2.07 -19.60
N PHE A 196 -12.22 -3.11 -20.36
CA PHE A 196 -12.82 -4.38 -19.90
C PHE A 196 -11.71 -5.44 -19.86
N ARG A 197 -11.16 -5.74 -18.71
CA ARG A 197 -9.87 -6.42 -18.57
C ARG A 197 -9.92 -7.92 -18.25
N ILE A 198 -11.05 -8.59 -18.49
CA ILE A 198 -11.20 -10.03 -18.25
C ILE A 198 -11.87 -10.72 -19.45
N GLU A 199 -11.36 -11.89 -19.85
CA GLU A 199 -11.99 -12.72 -20.88
C GLU A 199 -13.36 -13.21 -20.39
N SER A 200 -14.42 -12.90 -21.16
CA SER A 200 -15.71 -13.59 -21.08
C SER A 200 -15.91 -14.50 -22.30
N LYS A 201 -16.12 -15.78 -22.08
CA LYS A 201 -16.44 -16.75 -23.13
C LYS A 201 -17.91 -16.67 -23.55
N LYS A 202 -18.75 -16.28 -22.60
CA LYS A 202 -20.19 -16.10 -22.85
C LYS A 202 -20.45 -14.86 -23.72
N PHE A 203 -19.69 -13.77 -23.47
CA PHE A 203 -19.81 -12.48 -24.14
C PHE A 203 -18.47 -11.98 -24.68
N PRO A 204 -17.86 -12.65 -25.68
CA PRO A 204 -16.50 -12.32 -26.12
C PRO A 204 -16.35 -10.89 -26.64
N ARG A 205 -17.42 -10.29 -27.20
CA ARG A 205 -17.40 -8.89 -27.63
C ARG A 205 -17.01 -7.90 -26.52
N LEU A 206 -17.24 -8.23 -25.24
CA LEU A 206 -16.89 -7.35 -24.11
C LEU A 206 -15.39 -7.11 -24.06
N HIS A 207 -14.58 -8.18 -24.01
CA HIS A 207 -13.12 -8.01 -23.96
C HIS A 207 -12.51 -7.77 -25.34
N GLU A 208 -13.04 -8.35 -26.43
CA GLU A 208 -12.49 -8.14 -27.77
C GLU A 208 -12.59 -6.69 -28.24
N LYS A 209 -13.69 -5.99 -27.86
CA LYS A 209 -13.93 -4.60 -28.26
C LYS A 209 -13.65 -3.59 -27.15
N GLY A 210 -13.92 -3.95 -25.89
CA GLY A 210 -13.81 -3.05 -24.74
C GLY A 210 -12.42 -2.99 -24.08
N SER A 211 -11.39 -3.70 -24.60
CA SER A 211 -10.08 -3.80 -23.92
C SER A 211 -8.90 -3.18 -24.66
N ASN A 212 -9.06 -2.80 -25.92
CA ASN A 212 -7.92 -2.48 -26.81
C ASN A 212 -6.88 -3.62 -26.92
N GLY A 213 -7.30 -4.88 -26.69
CA GLY A 213 -6.42 -6.05 -26.70
C GLY A 213 -5.65 -6.30 -25.38
N GLU A 214 -5.85 -5.48 -24.36
CA GLU A 214 -5.24 -5.60 -23.04
C GLU A 214 -6.25 -6.17 -22.05
N TYR A 215 -6.21 -7.47 -21.79
CA TYR A 215 -7.07 -8.16 -20.83
C TYR A 215 -6.41 -9.45 -20.35
N PHE A 216 -6.86 -9.97 -19.22
CA PHE A 216 -6.48 -11.30 -18.74
C PHE A 216 -7.38 -12.36 -19.39
N THR A 217 -6.76 -13.39 -19.97
CA THR A 217 -7.48 -14.62 -20.31
C THR A 217 -7.94 -15.32 -19.02
N GLN A 218 -8.99 -16.14 -19.08
CA GLN A 218 -9.39 -16.95 -17.91
C GLN A 218 -8.30 -17.92 -17.46
N LYS A 219 -7.38 -18.31 -18.35
CA LYS A 219 -6.21 -19.12 -18.01
C LYS A 219 -5.23 -18.33 -17.14
N GLU A 220 -4.90 -17.12 -17.54
CA GLU A 220 -4.02 -16.22 -16.78
C GLU A 220 -4.65 -15.83 -15.45
N MET A 221 -5.96 -15.59 -15.41
CA MET A 221 -6.65 -15.29 -14.16
C MET A 221 -6.62 -16.49 -13.19
N LYS A 222 -6.84 -17.71 -13.68
CA LYS A 222 -6.67 -18.92 -12.85
C LYS A 222 -5.24 -19.08 -12.33
N GLU A 223 -4.25 -18.71 -13.14
CA GLU A 223 -2.85 -18.69 -12.72
C GLU A 223 -2.60 -17.67 -11.60
N ILE A 224 -3.14 -16.44 -11.69
CA ILE A 224 -3.07 -15.43 -10.65
C ILE A 224 -3.75 -15.93 -9.36
N ILE A 225 -4.98 -16.46 -9.47
CA ILE A 225 -5.75 -16.98 -8.32
C ILE A 225 -4.99 -18.10 -7.61
N HIS A 226 -4.45 -19.05 -8.36
CA HIS A 226 -3.66 -20.15 -7.79
C HIS A 226 -2.38 -19.64 -7.11
N TYR A 227 -1.68 -18.70 -7.76
CA TYR A 227 -0.47 -18.09 -7.23
C TYR A 227 -0.71 -17.34 -5.90
N ALA A 228 -1.82 -16.62 -5.82
CA ALA A 228 -2.26 -15.95 -4.59
C ALA A 228 -2.66 -16.96 -3.50
N ASN A 229 -3.41 -18.01 -3.87
CA ASN A 229 -3.87 -19.05 -2.93
C ASN A 229 -2.70 -19.77 -2.25
N ILE A 230 -1.62 -20.08 -2.98
CA ILE A 230 -0.41 -20.67 -2.39
C ILE A 230 0.16 -19.76 -1.28
N ARG A 231 -0.02 -18.45 -1.34
CA ARG A 231 0.45 -17.46 -0.35
C ARG A 231 -0.59 -17.08 0.70
N GLY A 232 -1.74 -17.77 0.70
CA GLY A 232 -2.82 -17.46 1.64
C GLY A 232 -3.60 -16.19 1.29
N ILE A 233 -3.50 -15.70 0.05
CA ILE A 233 -4.13 -14.46 -0.40
C ILE A 233 -5.38 -14.79 -1.22
N ARG A 234 -6.49 -14.15 -0.88
CA ARG A 234 -7.76 -14.17 -1.59
C ARG A 234 -7.68 -13.25 -2.80
N VAL A 235 -8.32 -13.63 -3.92
CA VAL A 235 -8.47 -12.76 -5.09
C VAL A 235 -9.94 -12.45 -5.27
N MET A 236 -10.32 -11.21 -4.99
CA MET A 236 -11.69 -10.70 -5.12
C MET A 236 -11.79 -9.83 -6.38
N PRO A 237 -12.71 -10.15 -7.31
CA PRO A 237 -12.92 -9.32 -8.51
C PRO A 237 -13.87 -8.17 -8.24
N GLU A 238 -13.64 -7.05 -8.93
CA GLU A 238 -14.61 -5.97 -9.09
C GLU A 238 -15.02 -5.83 -10.55
N PHE A 239 -16.33 -5.74 -10.75
CA PHE A 239 -16.96 -5.41 -12.03
C PHE A 239 -17.85 -4.20 -11.80
N ASP A 240 -17.35 -3.02 -12.14
CA ASP A 240 -18.05 -1.78 -11.82
C ASP A 240 -19.31 -1.60 -12.66
N MET A 241 -20.40 -1.26 -11.98
CA MET A 241 -21.74 -1.04 -12.55
C MET A 241 -22.67 -0.35 -11.54
N PRO A 242 -23.65 0.47 -11.94
CA PRO A 242 -24.08 0.73 -13.32
C PRO A 242 -23.32 1.86 -14.01
N GLY A 243 -22.59 2.73 -13.29
CA GLY A 243 -21.64 3.72 -13.78
C GLY A 243 -20.31 3.10 -14.17
N HIS A 244 -19.35 3.88 -14.66
CA HIS A 244 -18.02 3.42 -15.07
C HIS A 244 -18.05 2.28 -16.10
N THR A 245 -18.99 2.33 -17.04
CA THR A 245 -19.34 1.20 -17.92
C THR A 245 -19.18 1.47 -19.40
N THR A 246 -18.44 2.50 -19.81
CA THR A 246 -18.24 2.82 -21.23
C THR A 246 -17.64 1.63 -21.98
N SER A 247 -16.65 0.93 -21.41
CA SER A 247 -16.05 -0.24 -22.07
C SER A 247 -17.03 -1.40 -22.26
N TRP A 248 -17.99 -1.58 -21.34
CA TRP A 248 -19.10 -2.53 -21.51
C TRP A 248 -19.96 -2.16 -22.71
N MET A 249 -20.29 -0.86 -22.88
CA MET A 249 -21.15 -0.35 -23.96
C MET A 249 -20.47 -0.46 -25.32
N VAL A 250 -19.15 -0.39 -25.39
CA VAL A 250 -18.37 -0.65 -26.62
C VAL A 250 -18.55 -2.08 -27.08
N GLY A 251 -18.55 -3.03 -26.16
CA GLY A 251 -18.80 -4.45 -26.43
C GLY A 251 -20.28 -4.75 -26.68
N MET A 252 -21.16 -4.21 -25.85
CA MET A 252 -22.59 -4.48 -25.81
C MET A 252 -23.41 -3.18 -25.63
N PRO A 253 -23.58 -2.37 -26.68
CA PRO A 253 -24.33 -1.10 -26.62
C PRO A 253 -25.79 -1.30 -26.20
N GLU A 254 -26.30 -2.53 -26.29
CA GLU A 254 -27.65 -2.89 -25.88
C GLU A 254 -27.88 -2.76 -24.36
N LEU A 255 -26.80 -2.67 -23.54
CA LEU A 255 -26.87 -2.44 -22.10
C LEU A 255 -27.05 -0.97 -21.73
N ALA A 256 -26.79 -0.05 -22.65
CA ALA A 256 -26.70 1.38 -22.38
C ALA A 256 -28.08 2.03 -22.17
N SER A 257 -28.09 3.07 -21.31
CA SER A 257 -29.26 3.92 -21.07
C SER A 257 -29.47 4.98 -22.15
N ALA A 258 -28.51 5.23 -23.02
CA ALA A 258 -28.60 6.15 -24.14
C ALA A 258 -28.11 5.50 -25.45
N PRO A 259 -28.52 6.01 -26.62
CA PRO A 259 -28.00 5.50 -27.89
C PRO A 259 -26.52 5.84 -28.06
N GLY A 260 -25.76 4.88 -28.69
CA GLY A 260 -24.38 5.10 -29.07
C GLY A 260 -24.19 5.96 -30.32
N PRO A 261 -23.02 5.96 -30.95
CA PRO A 261 -21.94 4.98 -30.75
C PRO A 261 -21.12 5.24 -29.48
N TYR A 262 -20.54 4.16 -28.91
CA TYR A 262 -19.62 4.23 -27.78
C TYR A 262 -18.19 3.88 -28.24
N GLU A 263 -17.22 4.61 -27.70
CA GLU A 263 -15.79 4.37 -27.85
C GLU A 263 -15.16 4.22 -26.47
N ILE A 264 -14.09 3.42 -26.34
CA ILE A 264 -13.34 3.29 -25.09
C ILE A 264 -12.85 4.68 -24.65
N GLU A 265 -13.15 5.03 -23.40
CA GLU A 265 -12.71 6.32 -22.85
C GLU A 265 -11.17 6.34 -22.68
N LYS A 266 -10.57 7.46 -22.95
CA LYS A 266 -9.11 7.65 -22.83
C LYS A 266 -8.73 8.63 -21.72
N TYR A 267 -9.66 9.44 -21.28
CA TYR A 267 -9.47 10.39 -20.18
C TYR A 267 -9.88 9.77 -18.86
N PHE A 268 -9.56 10.45 -17.76
CA PHE A 268 -9.91 10.03 -16.41
C PHE A 268 -10.95 10.95 -15.80
N GLY A 269 -11.89 10.40 -15.02
CA GLY A 269 -12.97 11.13 -14.40
C GLY A 269 -14.29 10.36 -14.41
N VAL A 270 -15.39 11.05 -14.13
CA VAL A 270 -16.74 10.50 -14.11
C VAL A 270 -17.44 10.83 -15.43
N PHE A 271 -17.90 9.79 -16.12
CA PHE A 271 -18.53 9.92 -17.43
C PHE A 271 -20.02 9.56 -17.38
N ASP A 272 -20.77 9.96 -18.41
CA ASP A 272 -22.22 9.82 -18.44
C ASP A 272 -22.74 8.40 -18.81
N PRO A 273 -22.04 7.55 -19.58
CA PRO A 273 -22.53 6.21 -19.91
C PRO A 273 -22.84 5.39 -18.67
N THR A 274 -24.07 4.85 -18.63
CA THR A 274 -24.57 4.03 -17.52
C THR A 274 -25.50 2.95 -18.03
N MET A 275 -25.57 1.80 -17.34
CA MET A 275 -26.45 0.70 -17.69
C MET A 275 -27.92 1.06 -17.50
N ASP A 276 -28.78 0.50 -18.37
CA ASP A 276 -30.23 0.68 -18.27
C ASP A 276 -30.84 -0.30 -17.25
N PRO A 277 -31.31 0.19 -16.09
CA PRO A 277 -31.87 -0.64 -15.05
C PRO A 277 -33.35 -1.01 -15.26
N SER A 278 -34.00 -0.45 -16.26
CA SER A 278 -35.42 -0.70 -16.55
C SER A 278 -35.64 -1.98 -17.37
N ARG A 279 -34.60 -2.45 -18.09
CA ARG A 279 -34.70 -3.60 -19.01
C ARG A 279 -34.37 -4.91 -18.32
N GLU A 280 -35.23 -5.90 -18.45
CA GLU A 280 -34.95 -7.25 -17.96
C GLU A 280 -33.75 -7.91 -18.71
N PHE A 281 -33.52 -7.49 -19.97
CA PHE A 281 -32.35 -7.90 -20.75
C PHE A 281 -31.03 -7.59 -20.06
N THR A 282 -30.90 -6.43 -19.43
CA THR A 282 -29.71 -6.06 -18.65
C THR A 282 -29.41 -7.10 -17.57
N TYR A 283 -30.43 -7.52 -16.81
CA TYR A 283 -30.24 -8.53 -15.75
C TYR A 283 -30.02 -9.95 -16.28
N GLN A 284 -30.51 -10.27 -17.46
CA GLN A 284 -30.20 -11.55 -18.11
C GLN A 284 -28.73 -11.61 -18.50
N VAL A 285 -28.20 -10.57 -19.15
CA VAL A 285 -26.78 -10.48 -19.52
C VAL A 285 -25.89 -10.49 -18.28
N LEU A 286 -26.19 -9.64 -17.28
CA LEU A 286 -25.43 -9.60 -16.04
C LEU A 286 -25.52 -10.91 -15.26
N GLY A 287 -26.68 -11.58 -15.28
CA GLY A 287 -26.86 -12.90 -14.66
C GLY A 287 -25.95 -13.96 -15.27
N ASP A 288 -25.90 -14.02 -16.59
CA ASP A 288 -25.05 -14.96 -17.32
C ASP A 288 -23.55 -14.64 -17.16
N PHE A 289 -23.17 -13.35 -17.20
CA PHE A 289 -21.79 -12.91 -16.99
C PHE A 289 -21.31 -13.18 -15.57
N LEU A 290 -22.09 -12.75 -14.56
CA LEU A 290 -21.72 -12.93 -13.14
C LEU A 290 -21.69 -14.42 -12.75
N HIS A 291 -22.50 -15.28 -13.41
CA HIS A 291 -22.40 -16.72 -13.25
C HIS A 291 -21.06 -17.26 -13.76
N GLU A 292 -20.65 -16.87 -14.97
CA GLU A 292 -19.33 -17.24 -15.53
C GLU A 292 -18.19 -16.79 -14.62
N MET A 293 -18.25 -15.55 -14.11
CA MET A 293 -17.21 -15.01 -13.21
C MET A 293 -17.24 -15.68 -11.82
N ALA A 294 -18.41 -16.09 -11.33
CA ALA A 294 -18.53 -16.82 -10.08
C ALA A 294 -17.87 -18.21 -10.12
N GLU A 295 -17.86 -18.87 -11.30
CA GLU A 295 -17.12 -20.11 -11.52
C GLU A 295 -15.60 -19.89 -11.61
N LEU A 296 -15.17 -18.72 -12.10
CA LEU A 296 -13.75 -18.38 -12.26
C LEU A 296 -13.10 -17.98 -10.93
N PHE A 297 -13.77 -17.16 -10.12
CA PHE A 297 -13.26 -16.62 -8.86
C PHE A 297 -13.82 -17.40 -7.67
N PRO A 298 -12.96 -18.10 -6.90
CA PRO A 298 -13.41 -18.90 -5.75
C PRO A 298 -13.82 -18.07 -4.54
N ASP A 299 -13.41 -16.79 -4.44
CA ASP A 299 -13.74 -15.92 -3.32
C ASP A 299 -15.26 -15.82 -3.10
N GLU A 300 -15.67 -15.76 -1.84
CA GLU A 300 -17.09 -15.63 -1.47
C GLU A 300 -17.68 -14.25 -1.78
N TYR A 301 -16.84 -13.24 -1.97
CA TYR A 301 -17.25 -11.87 -2.30
C TYR A 301 -17.02 -11.54 -3.76
N MET A 302 -17.91 -10.70 -4.29
CA MET A 302 -17.76 -10.06 -5.59
C MET A 302 -18.15 -8.60 -5.46
N HIS A 303 -17.24 -7.71 -5.83
CA HIS A 303 -17.46 -6.28 -5.78
C HIS A 303 -18.13 -5.81 -7.07
N ILE A 304 -19.16 -4.97 -6.94
CA ILE A 304 -19.94 -4.46 -8.07
C ILE A 304 -19.65 -2.98 -8.37
N GLY A 305 -18.65 -2.37 -7.72
CA GLY A 305 -18.41 -0.94 -7.81
C GLY A 305 -19.57 -0.15 -7.19
N GLY A 306 -20.32 0.54 -8.01
CA GLY A 306 -21.55 1.24 -7.65
C GLY A 306 -21.36 2.71 -7.28
N ASP A 307 -20.16 3.24 -7.46
CA ASP A 307 -19.78 4.62 -7.20
C ASP A 307 -20.11 5.54 -8.38
N GLU A 308 -20.14 6.83 -8.08
CA GLU A 308 -20.09 7.97 -8.99
C GLU A 308 -21.10 7.97 -10.18
N ASN A 309 -22.17 7.19 -10.10
CA ASN A 309 -23.21 7.22 -11.13
C ASN A 309 -23.97 8.57 -11.08
N ASN A 310 -23.74 9.42 -12.08
CA ASN A 310 -24.32 10.76 -12.13
C ASN A 310 -25.80 10.80 -12.55
N GLY A 311 -26.34 9.69 -13.09
CA GLY A 311 -27.74 9.54 -13.46
C GLY A 311 -28.22 10.36 -14.67
N LYS A 312 -27.36 11.11 -15.35
CA LYS A 312 -27.77 12.00 -16.46
C LYS A 312 -28.44 11.27 -17.60
N GLN A 313 -27.93 10.07 -17.97
CA GLN A 313 -28.56 9.29 -19.01
C GLN A 313 -29.89 8.70 -18.56
N TRP A 314 -30.07 8.41 -17.27
CA TRP A 314 -31.34 7.98 -16.71
C TRP A 314 -32.39 9.12 -16.74
N ASP A 315 -31.98 10.34 -16.36
CA ASP A 315 -32.86 11.50 -16.36
C ASP A 315 -33.36 11.86 -17.76
N ASN A 316 -32.54 11.62 -18.78
CA ASN A 316 -32.86 11.99 -20.17
C ASN A 316 -33.50 10.82 -20.97
N ASN A 317 -33.77 9.67 -20.37
CA ASN A 317 -34.38 8.51 -21.02
C ASN A 317 -35.84 8.38 -20.62
N GLU A 318 -36.75 8.65 -21.57
CA GLU A 318 -38.22 8.66 -21.33
C GLU A 318 -38.73 7.28 -20.86
N ASP A 319 -38.18 6.15 -21.36
CA ASP A 319 -38.58 4.82 -20.96
C ASP A 319 -38.18 4.53 -19.51
N ILE A 320 -36.97 4.97 -19.10
CA ILE A 320 -36.49 4.84 -17.73
C ILE A 320 -37.35 5.71 -16.79
N GLN A 321 -37.68 6.95 -17.19
CA GLN A 321 -38.55 7.84 -16.40
C GLN A 321 -39.98 7.24 -16.26
N ALA A 322 -40.53 6.68 -17.32
CA ALA A 322 -41.81 5.97 -17.27
C ALA A 322 -41.74 4.72 -16.35
N PHE A 323 -40.67 3.97 -16.41
CA PHE A 323 -40.42 2.85 -15.52
C PHE A 323 -40.34 3.27 -14.04
N MET A 324 -39.59 4.34 -13.75
CA MET A 324 -39.49 4.89 -12.39
C MET A 324 -40.89 5.30 -11.86
N GLN A 325 -41.67 5.99 -12.67
CA GLN A 325 -43.01 6.36 -12.31
C GLN A 325 -43.90 5.13 -12.03
N GLN A 326 -43.84 4.11 -12.89
CA GLN A 326 -44.59 2.86 -12.72
C GLN A 326 -44.21 2.12 -11.42
N LYS A 327 -42.93 2.16 -11.01
CA LYS A 327 -42.41 1.49 -9.82
C LYS A 327 -42.51 2.34 -8.55
N GLY A 328 -42.91 3.62 -8.65
CA GLY A 328 -42.90 4.54 -7.55
C GLY A 328 -41.51 4.94 -7.05
N ILE A 329 -40.51 4.88 -7.96
CA ILE A 329 -39.13 5.29 -7.74
C ILE A 329 -39.03 6.79 -8.00
N THR A 330 -38.50 7.56 -7.05
CA THR A 330 -38.54 9.03 -7.07
C THR A 330 -37.18 9.70 -7.28
N SER A 331 -36.08 8.92 -7.24
CA SER A 331 -34.72 9.41 -7.40
C SER A 331 -33.78 8.39 -8.06
N ASN A 332 -32.69 8.87 -8.66
CA ASN A 332 -31.64 8.01 -9.21
C ASN A 332 -31.00 7.12 -8.15
N HIS A 333 -30.91 7.57 -6.90
CA HIS A 333 -30.43 6.76 -5.79
C HIS A 333 -31.38 5.57 -5.52
N GLU A 334 -32.68 5.78 -5.52
CA GLU A 334 -33.68 4.69 -5.40
C GLU A 334 -33.64 3.73 -6.61
N LEU A 335 -33.40 4.29 -7.81
CA LEU A 335 -33.25 3.49 -9.01
C LEU A 335 -31.99 2.62 -8.95
N GLN A 336 -30.86 3.17 -8.47
CA GLN A 336 -29.65 2.40 -8.22
C GLN A 336 -29.85 1.34 -7.13
N ALA A 337 -30.59 1.67 -6.07
CA ALA A 337 -30.94 0.69 -5.04
C ALA A 337 -31.80 -0.46 -5.62
N TYR A 338 -32.70 -0.18 -6.55
CA TYR A 338 -33.45 -1.20 -7.29
C TYR A 338 -32.51 -2.08 -8.11
N PHE A 339 -31.55 -1.48 -8.85
CA PHE A 339 -30.53 -2.21 -9.62
C PHE A 339 -29.70 -3.11 -8.71
N ASN A 340 -29.16 -2.59 -7.62
CA ASN A 340 -28.33 -3.31 -6.65
C ASN A 340 -29.08 -4.49 -6.01
N LYS A 341 -30.38 -4.36 -5.72
CA LYS A 341 -31.21 -5.47 -5.24
C LYS A 341 -31.37 -6.62 -6.26
N LYS A 342 -31.42 -6.30 -7.54
CA LYS A 342 -31.44 -7.29 -8.61
C LYS A 342 -30.08 -8.01 -8.68
N LEU A 343 -28.97 -7.27 -8.65
CA LEU A 343 -27.62 -7.83 -8.64
C LEU A 343 -27.35 -8.71 -7.42
N GLN A 344 -27.74 -8.25 -6.23
CA GLN A 344 -27.58 -9.03 -4.99
C GLN A 344 -28.29 -10.41 -5.11
N LYS A 345 -29.49 -10.46 -5.69
CA LYS A 345 -30.19 -11.73 -5.93
C LYS A 345 -29.45 -12.63 -6.93
N ILE A 346 -28.87 -12.04 -7.98
CA ILE A 346 -28.06 -12.77 -8.95
C ILE A 346 -26.81 -13.35 -8.29
N LEU A 347 -26.10 -12.55 -7.49
CA LEU A 347 -24.89 -12.99 -6.78
C LEU A 347 -25.21 -14.07 -5.73
N THR A 348 -26.27 -13.91 -4.96
CA THR A 348 -26.72 -14.94 -3.99
C THR A 348 -27.05 -16.27 -4.67
N LYS A 349 -27.71 -16.24 -5.83
CA LYS A 349 -27.98 -17.46 -6.63
C LYS A 349 -26.70 -18.18 -7.06
N ASN A 350 -25.60 -17.44 -7.22
CA ASN A 350 -24.27 -17.94 -7.56
C ASN A 350 -23.38 -18.20 -6.31
N ASN A 351 -23.96 -18.26 -5.10
CA ASN A 351 -23.25 -18.43 -3.84
C ASN A 351 -22.19 -17.34 -3.58
N LYS A 352 -22.40 -16.12 -4.10
CA LYS A 352 -21.54 -14.95 -3.87
C LYS A 352 -22.25 -13.93 -2.99
N LYS A 353 -21.47 -13.23 -2.17
CA LYS A 353 -21.89 -12.09 -1.37
C LYS A 353 -21.53 -10.81 -2.13
N MET A 354 -22.47 -9.90 -2.17
CA MET A 354 -22.26 -8.59 -2.82
C MET A 354 -21.39 -7.70 -1.95
N MET A 355 -20.46 -7.02 -2.55
CA MET A 355 -19.69 -5.91 -2.00
C MET A 355 -19.76 -4.74 -2.96
N GLY A 356 -19.61 -3.51 -2.48
CA GLY A 356 -19.52 -2.32 -3.33
C GLY A 356 -19.16 -1.09 -2.52
N TRP A 357 -18.82 -0.02 -3.22
CA TRP A 357 -18.51 1.28 -2.63
C TRP A 357 -19.70 1.79 -1.81
N ASP A 358 -19.48 2.73 -0.92
CA ASP A 358 -20.50 3.09 0.08
C ASP A 358 -21.76 3.76 -0.50
N GLU A 359 -21.81 4.07 -1.80
CA GLU A 359 -23.00 4.46 -2.56
C GLU A 359 -24.03 3.35 -2.68
N ILE A 360 -23.62 2.07 -2.65
CA ILE A 360 -24.57 0.96 -2.72
C ILE A 360 -25.48 0.87 -1.49
N TYR A 361 -25.16 1.60 -0.41
CA TYR A 361 -25.94 1.55 0.82
C TYR A 361 -27.40 1.94 0.59
N ALA A 362 -28.30 1.01 0.92
CA ALA A 362 -29.73 1.27 1.04
C ALA A 362 -30.29 0.50 2.25
N PRO A 363 -31.20 1.10 3.06
CA PRO A 363 -31.64 0.54 4.33
C PRO A 363 -32.26 -0.86 4.26
N ASP A 364 -32.84 -1.20 3.11
CA ASP A 364 -33.60 -2.44 2.88
C ASP A 364 -32.83 -3.50 2.07
N LEU A 365 -31.54 -3.32 1.86
CA LEU A 365 -30.65 -4.35 1.35
C LEU A 365 -30.40 -5.45 2.41
N PRO A 366 -30.19 -6.71 2.01
CA PRO A 366 -29.80 -7.79 2.91
C PRO A 366 -28.53 -7.46 3.69
N LYS A 367 -28.43 -7.97 4.94
CA LYS A 367 -27.31 -7.63 5.85
C LYS A 367 -26.04 -8.45 5.62
N ASP A 368 -26.04 -9.34 4.65
CA ASP A 368 -24.90 -10.15 4.24
C ASP A 368 -23.96 -9.48 3.23
N ILE A 369 -24.31 -8.27 2.79
CA ILE A 369 -23.44 -7.45 1.91
C ILE A 369 -22.37 -6.72 2.72
N VAL A 370 -21.27 -6.34 2.04
CA VAL A 370 -20.20 -5.52 2.62
C VAL A 370 -20.21 -4.14 1.99
N ILE A 371 -20.21 -3.10 2.83
CA ILE A 371 -20.12 -1.70 2.41
C ILE A 371 -18.66 -1.26 2.48
N HIS A 372 -18.07 -0.93 1.33
CA HIS A 372 -16.71 -0.48 1.22
C HIS A 372 -16.64 1.05 1.32
N SER A 373 -16.17 1.57 2.44
CA SER A 373 -16.24 3.01 2.72
C SER A 373 -14.98 3.74 2.27
N TRP A 374 -15.10 4.48 1.20
CA TRP A 374 -14.06 5.36 0.68
C TRP A 374 -14.27 6.83 1.06
N ARG A 375 -15.49 7.24 1.44
CA ARG A 375 -15.85 8.60 1.85
C ARG A 375 -15.71 8.86 3.35
N GLY A 376 -15.21 7.89 4.12
CA GLY A 376 -14.75 8.07 5.49
C GLY A 376 -15.57 7.38 6.58
N TYR A 377 -15.16 7.62 7.82
CA TYR A 377 -15.70 6.96 9.02
C TYR A 377 -17.22 7.07 9.18
N ASN A 378 -17.82 8.21 8.82
CA ASN A 378 -19.26 8.43 9.01
C ASN A 378 -20.08 7.40 8.23
N ASN A 379 -19.71 7.09 7.00
CA ASN A 379 -20.39 6.10 6.17
C ASN A 379 -20.15 4.69 6.69
N MET A 380 -18.91 4.36 7.06
CA MET A 380 -18.55 3.08 7.65
C MET A 380 -19.32 2.83 8.95
N TYR A 381 -19.32 3.79 9.87
CA TYR A 381 -19.98 3.65 11.18
C TYR A 381 -21.50 3.60 11.05
N ARG A 382 -22.08 4.40 10.15
CA ARG A 382 -23.53 4.32 9.82
C ARG A 382 -23.89 2.91 9.35
N SER A 383 -23.12 2.33 8.45
CA SER A 383 -23.34 0.98 7.92
C SER A 383 -23.24 -0.08 9.03
N ALA A 384 -22.19 0.00 9.86
CA ALA A 384 -22.00 -0.91 11.00
C ALA A 384 -23.15 -0.83 12.03
N LYS A 385 -23.61 0.38 12.39
CA LYS A 385 -24.76 0.61 13.26
C LYS A 385 -26.06 0.03 12.69
N GLN A 386 -26.20 0.04 11.38
CA GLN A 386 -27.34 -0.55 10.66
C GLN A 386 -27.22 -2.07 10.44
N GLY A 387 -26.15 -2.70 10.92
CA GLY A 387 -25.97 -4.16 10.91
C GLY A 387 -25.20 -4.70 9.70
N TYR A 388 -24.66 -3.85 8.83
CA TYR A 388 -23.81 -4.26 7.71
C TYR A 388 -22.37 -4.46 8.14
N GLN A 389 -21.67 -5.38 7.49
CA GLN A 389 -20.20 -5.43 7.54
C GLN A 389 -19.65 -4.27 6.72
N SER A 390 -18.52 -3.71 7.15
CA SER A 390 -17.89 -2.57 6.49
C SER A 390 -16.38 -2.69 6.45
N LEU A 391 -15.80 -2.05 5.44
CA LEU A 391 -14.37 -1.97 5.18
C LEU A 391 -13.98 -0.50 4.98
N LEU A 392 -12.78 -0.10 5.44
CA LEU A 392 -12.27 1.26 5.27
C LEU A 392 -11.20 1.32 4.18
N SER A 393 -11.36 2.21 3.19
CA SER A 393 -10.25 2.65 2.33
C SER A 393 -9.98 4.15 2.39
N ASN A 394 -10.88 4.93 2.98
CA ASN A 394 -10.60 6.36 3.22
C ASN A 394 -9.32 6.54 4.05
N GLY A 395 -8.40 7.34 3.54
CA GLY A 395 -7.09 7.55 4.15
C GLY A 395 -6.02 6.52 3.72
N TYR A 396 -6.40 5.43 3.03
CA TYR A 396 -5.50 4.40 2.51
C TYR A 396 -5.32 4.46 0.97
N TYR A 397 -5.80 5.51 0.32
CA TYR A 397 -5.63 5.76 -1.12
C TYR A 397 -4.17 6.06 -1.44
N ILE A 398 -3.40 5.03 -1.83
CA ILE A 398 -1.96 5.15 -2.09
C ILE A 398 -1.64 5.78 -3.45
N ASP A 399 -2.60 5.79 -4.39
CA ASP A 399 -2.53 6.51 -5.67
C ASP A 399 -2.41 8.03 -5.49
N LEU A 400 -2.97 8.58 -4.40
CA LEU A 400 -2.92 10.01 -4.07
C LEU A 400 -1.53 10.49 -3.61
N SER A 401 -0.52 9.67 -3.67
CA SER A 401 0.89 10.00 -3.38
C SER A 401 1.14 10.63 -2.00
N LYS A 402 0.31 10.30 -1.00
CA LYS A 402 0.53 10.74 0.38
C LYS A 402 1.66 9.96 1.05
N ASN A 403 2.28 10.55 2.07
CA ASN A 403 3.37 9.93 2.83
C ASN A 403 2.88 8.74 3.65
N ALA A 404 3.77 7.78 3.91
CA ALA A 404 3.49 6.59 4.71
C ALA A 404 2.95 6.94 6.10
N ILE A 405 3.47 8.00 6.75
CA ILE A 405 2.99 8.41 8.07
C ILE A 405 1.51 8.85 8.05
N THR A 406 1.06 9.51 6.98
CA THR A 406 -0.35 9.88 6.81
C THR A 406 -1.25 8.65 6.79
N HIS A 407 -0.85 7.62 6.05
CA HIS A 407 -1.56 6.35 6.01
C HIS A 407 -1.47 5.59 7.33
N TYR A 408 -0.32 5.62 7.97
CA TYR A 408 -0.07 4.94 9.25
C TYR A 408 -0.91 5.50 10.42
N GLN A 409 -1.27 6.78 10.38
CA GLN A 409 -2.13 7.42 11.37
C GLN A 409 -3.61 7.06 11.22
N VAL A 410 -4.02 6.52 10.07
CA VAL A 410 -5.40 6.04 9.85
C VAL A 410 -5.61 4.71 10.57
N ASP A 411 -6.72 4.60 11.29
CA ASP A 411 -7.11 3.38 12.04
C ASP A 411 -8.58 3.08 11.81
N PRO A 412 -8.98 1.90 11.28
CA PRO A 412 -10.39 1.58 11.09
C PRO A 412 -11.22 1.61 12.39
N LEU A 413 -10.57 1.37 13.54
CA LEU A 413 -11.17 1.41 14.88
C LEU A 413 -10.26 2.18 15.85
N PRO A 414 -10.19 3.52 15.76
CA PRO A 414 -9.42 4.34 16.69
C PRO A 414 -10.05 4.30 18.08
N ASP A 415 -9.28 4.60 19.13
CA ASP A 415 -9.74 4.66 20.52
C ASP A 415 -10.92 5.62 20.72
N THR A 416 -11.08 6.59 19.81
CA THR A 416 -12.19 7.56 19.80
C THR A 416 -13.47 7.01 19.16
N THR A 417 -13.51 5.72 18.77
CA THR A 417 -14.70 5.14 18.10
C THR A 417 -15.94 5.22 19.00
N THR A 418 -17.08 5.51 18.36
CA THR A 418 -18.41 5.56 19.02
C THR A 418 -19.21 4.27 18.82
N LEU A 419 -18.59 3.24 18.25
CA LEU A 419 -19.21 1.94 18.01
C LEU A 419 -19.19 1.08 19.28
N THR A 420 -20.25 0.37 19.54
CA THR A 420 -20.30 -0.69 20.55
C THR A 420 -19.45 -1.88 20.11
N ASP A 421 -19.05 -2.76 21.04
CA ASP A 421 -18.25 -3.98 20.74
C ASP A 421 -18.90 -4.86 19.66
N ALA A 422 -20.24 -4.94 19.66
CA ALA A 422 -20.99 -5.69 18.66
C ALA A 422 -20.93 -5.03 17.26
N GLU A 423 -20.89 -3.71 17.21
CA GLU A 423 -20.75 -2.94 15.97
C GLU A 423 -19.32 -2.93 15.45
N GLN A 424 -18.31 -2.84 16.37
CA GLN A 424 -16.90 -2.94 16.01
C GLN A 424 -16.57 -4.27 15.31
N LYS A 425 -17.18 -5.39 15.72
CA LYS A 425 -17.02 -6.71 15.07
C LYS A 425 -17.51 -6.76 13.62
N ARG A 426 -18.25 -5.74 13.16
CA ARG A 426 -18.67 -5.58 11.77
C ARG A 426 -17.66 -4.83 10.91
N ILE A 427 -16.67 -4.18 11.52
CA ILE A 427 -15.56 -3.56 10.80
C ILE A 427 -14.56 -4.65 10.47
N LEU A 428 -14.42 -4.97 9.19
CA LEU A 428 -13.59 -6.07 8.73
C LEU A 428 -12.10 -5.71 8.67
N GLY A 429 -11.78 -4.42 8.55
CA GLY A 429 -10.42 -3.91 8.43
C GLY A 429 -10.31 -2.80 7.40
N GLY A 430 -9.30 -2.88 6.54
CA GLY A 430 -9.04 -1.85 5.53
C GLY A 430 -8.41 -2.38 4.26
N GLU A 431 -8.42 -1.51 3.25
CA GLU A 431 -7.86 -1.79 1.95
C GLU A 431 -7.15 -0.57 1.38
N ALA A 432 -5.99 -0.78 0.77
CA ALA A 432 -5.19 0.24 0.11
C ALA A 432 -5.49 0.26 -1.40
N PRO A 433 -6.30 1.20 -1.90
CA PRO A 433 -6.55 1.34 -3.34
C PRO A 433 -5.34 1.92 -4.07
N MET A 434 -4.96 1.29 -5.19
CA MET A 434 -4.01 1.79 -6.17
C MET A 434 -4.73 2.00 -7.50
N TRP A 435 -5.36 3.16 -7.65
CA TRP A 435 -5.94 3.60 -8.92
C TRP A 435 -4.82 3.88 -9.95
N ALA A 436 -5.07 3.58 -11.22
CA ALA A 436 -4.02 3.49 -12.22
C ALA A 436 -4.00 4.65 -13.24
N GLU A 437 -4.56 5.81 -12.93
CA GLU A 437 -4.53 6.97 -13.81
C GLU A 437 -3.10 7.49 -14.07
N LEU A 438 -2.25 7.42 -13.04
CA LEU A 438 -0.89 7.94 -13.06
C LEU A 438 0.18 6.88 -12.78
N VAL A 439 -0.17 5.60 -12.98
CA VAL A 439 0.78 4.48 -12.88
C VAL A 439 0.65 3.54 -14.07
N ASN A 440 1.75 2.87 -14.39
CA ASN A 440 1.82 1.81 -15.38
C ASN A 440 2.64 0.62 -14.84
N ALA A 441 2.85 -0.41 -15.65
CA ALA A 441 3.58 -1.63 -15.25
C ALA A 441 5.04 -1.37 -14.78
N GLU A 442 5.63 -0.22 -15.10
CA GLU A 442 7.00 0.11 -14.75
C GLU A 442 7.10 0.87 -13.42
N ASN A 443 6.24 1.87 -13.19
CA ASN A 443 6.34 2.72 -12.00
C ASN A 443 5.42 2.30 -10.83
N VAL A 444 4.45 1.41 -11.05
CA VAL A 444 3.45 1.02 -10.05
C VAL A 444 4.07 0.50 -8.75
N ASP A 445 5.12 -0.29 -8.83
CA ASP A 445 5.78 -0.81 -7.62
C ASP A 445 6.30 0.33 -6.72
N SER A 446 6.84 1.40 -7.30
CA SER A 446 7.36 2.55 -6.54
C SER A 446 6.24 3.44 -5.97
N ARG A 447 5.02 3.28 -6.43
CA ARG A 447 3.83 3.95 -5.89
C ARG A 447 3.18 3.14 -4.77
N ILE A 448 3.23 1.81 -4.84
CA ILE A 448 2.69 0.93 -3.79
C ILE A 448 3.71 0.78 -2.65
N TRP A 449 4.97 0.46 -2.96
CA TRP A 449 5.98 0.03 -1.99
C TRP A 449 7.06 1.08 -1.73
N PRO A 450 7.56 1.16 -0.48
CA PRO A 450 7.23 0.34 0.69
C PRO A 450 6.00 0.83 1.50
N ARG A 451 5.37 1.96 1.17
CA ARG A 451 4.32 2.64 1.95
C ARG A 451 3.18 1.73 2.39
N THR A 452 2.75 0.82 1.54
CA THR A 452 1.68 -0.14 1.85
C THR A 452 2.04 -1.07 3.01
N ALA A 453 3.33 -1.28 3.30
CA ALA A 453 3.74 -2.02 4.50
C ALA A 453 3.34 -1.31 5.80
N ALA A 454 3.31 0.02 5.82
CA ALA A 454 2.80 0.79 6.96
C ALA A 454 1.30 0.57 7.17
N ILE A 455 0.52 0.53 6.08
CA ILE A 455 -0.92 0.18 6.13
C ILE A 455 -1.10 -1.26 6.61
N ALA A 456 -0.30 -2.20 6.09
CA ALA A 456 -0.33 -3.60 6.49
C ALA A 456 -0.08 -3.76 8.00
N GLU A 457 0.89 -3.03 8.56
CA GLU A 457 1.15 -3.03 10.00
C GLU A 457 -0.04 -2.48 10.80
N ARG A 458 -0.66 -1.40 10.36
CA ARG A 458 -1.85 -0.83 11.01
C ARG A 458 -3.03 -1.81 11.03
N LEU A 459 -3.16 -2.63 9.99
CA LEU A 459 -4.23 -3.62 9.88
C LEU A 459 -3.89 -4.95 10.59
N TRP A 460 -2.60 -5.28 10.73
CA TRP A 460 -2.14 -6.51 11.36
C TRP A 460 -1.94 -6.34 12.86
N SER A 461 -1.13 -5.34 13.26
CA SER A 461 -0.64 -5.20 14.64
C SER A 461 -1.70 -4.58 15.55
N PRO A 462 -1.95 -5.13 16.75
CA PRO A 462 -2.97 -4.59 17.64
C PRO A 462 -2.59 -3.22 18.24
N ASN A 463 -1.30 -3.01 18.52
CA ASN A 463 -0.79 -1.79 19.14
C ASN A 463 0.51 -1.34 18.45
N PRO A 464 0.46 -0.91 17.18
CA PRO A 464 1.66 -0.45 16.51
C PRO A 464 2.14 0.87 17.14
N PRO A 465 3.47 1.09 17.29
CA PRO A 465 4.02 2.32 17.82
C PRO A 465 3.53 3.54 17.04
N SER A 466 3.27 4.65 17.77
CA SER A 466 2.86 5.91 17.13
C SER A 466 4.04 6.76 16.64
N SER A 467 5.28 6.40 16.97
CA SER A 467 6.48 7.12 16.59
C SER A 467 6.71 7.06 15.08
N GLU A 468 6.75 8.24 14.46
CA GLU A 468 7.08 8.40 13.04
C GLU A 468 8.49 7.88 12.73
N VAL A 469 9.47 8.19 13.59
CA VAL A 469 10.87 7.77 13.41
C VAL A 469 10.98 6.24 13.42
N GLU A 470 10.37 5.57 14.38
CA GLU A 470 10.39 4.11 14.48
C GLU A 470 9.68 3.46 13.30
N MET A 471 8.53 4.00 12.87
CA MET A 471 7.82 3.51 11.69
C MET A 471 8.70 3.60 10.44
N TYR A 472 9.34 4.74 10.17
CA TYR A 472 10.20 4.90 9.00
C TYR A 472 11.46 4.03 9.05
N LYS A 473 12.08 3.82 10.22
CA LYS A 473 13.20 2.89 10.39
C LYS A 473 12.80 1.47 9.98
N ARG A 474 11.64 0.98 10.42
CA ARG A 474 11.11 -0.33 10.01
C ARG A 474 10.73 -0.35 8.52
N LEU A 475 10.16 0.75 8.01
CA LEU A 475 9.79 0.88 6.59
C LEU A 475 11.03 0.81 5.67
N GLN A 476 12.13 1.43 6.05
CA GLN A 476 13.40 1.32 5.33
C GLN A 476 13.93 -0.12 5.34
N LYS A 477 13.79 -0.84 6.45
CA LYS A 477 14.23 -2.23 6.58
C LYS A 477 13.39 -3.17 5.74
N ILE A 478 12.06 -3.05 5.79
CA ILE A 478 11.15 -3.88 5.00
C ILE A 478 11.30 -3.60 3.50
N SER A 479 11.66 -2.37 3.10
CA SER A 479 11.94 -2.03 1.70
C SER A 479 13.02 -2.92 1.09
N LEU A 480 14.12 -3.21 1.82
CA LEU A 480 15.16 -4.14 1.39
C LEU A 480 14.64 -5.58 1.28
N HIS A 481 13.77 -5.99 2.21
CA HIS A 481 13.16 -7.30 2.18
C HIS A 481 12.22 -7.49 0.97
N LEU A 482 11.49 -6.46 0.59
CA LEU A 482 10.61 -6.46 -0.58
C LEU A 482 11.40 -6.64 -1.90
N GLU A 483 12.62 -6.10 -2.01
CA GLU A 483 13.49 -6.35 -3.18
C GLU A 483 13.87 -7.83 -3.33
N ILE A 484 14.10 -8.54 -2.20
CA ILE A 484 14.37 -9.98 -2.21
C ILE A 484 13.14 -10.76 -2.70
N CYS A 485 11.93 -10.26 -2.44
CA CYS A 485 10.68 -10.81 -2.96
C CYS A 485 10.45 -10.51 -4.46
N GLY A 486 11.30 -9.68 -5.09
CA GLY A 486 11.21 -9.35 -6.51
C GLY A 486 10.49 -8.05 -6.84
N VAL A 487 10.14 -7.25 -5.84
CA VAL A 487 9.56 -5.91 -6.03
C VAL A 487 10.62 -4.97 -6.63
N ARG A 488 10.23 -4.18 -7.60
CA ARG A 488 11.13 -3.35 -8.40
C ARG A 488 11.03 -1.84 -8.08
N HIS A 489 10.52 -1.50 -6.92
CA HIS A 489 10.26 -0.13 -6.52
C HIS A 489 11.49 0.80 -6.56
N ARG A 490 12.71 0.27 -6.41
CA ARG A 490 13.97 1.00 -6.58
C ARG A 490 14.56 0.79 -7.97
N ALA A 491 14.68 -0.48 -8.40
CA ALA A 491 15.36 -0.84 -9.64
C ALA A 491 14.71 -0.20 -10.89
N ASN A 492 13.38 -0.11 -10.94
CA ASN A 492 12.69 0.52 -12.07
C ASN A 492 12.92 2.03 -12.11
N ARG A 493 13.05 2.72 -10.98
CA ARG A 493 13.36 4.16 -10.92
C ARG A 493 14.70 4.46 -11.59
N GLU A 494 15.74 3.67 -11.30
CA GLU A 494 17.04 3.81 -11.93
C GLU A 494 17.01 3.49 -13.42
N LEU A 495 16.24 2.47 -13.82
CA LEU A 495 16.03 2.13 -15.23
C LEU A 495 15.38 3.29 -15.99
N MET A 496 14.32 3.87 -15.44
CA MET A 496 13.64 5.04 -16.00
C MET A 496 14.56 6.25 -16.06
N MET A 497 15.38 6.47 -15.02
CA MET A 497 16.36 7.57 -15.00
C MET A 497 17.41 7.41 -16.10
N ARG A 498 18.00 6.22 -16.29
CA ARG A 498 18.95 5.99 -17.40
C ARG A 498 18.32 6.25 -18.76
N ARG A 499 17.05 5.88 -18.92
CA ARG A 499 16.31 6.10 -20.18
C ARG A 499 16.12 7.60 -20.48
N ILE A 500 15.64 8.38 -19.50
CA ILE A 500 15.41 9.82 -19.70
C ILE A 500 16.74 10.58 -19.83
N ALA A 501 17.75 10.18 -19.06
CA ALA A 501 19.08 10.80 -19.11
C ALA A 501 19.87 10.45 -20.37
N GLY A 502 19.60 9.29 -20.98
CA GLY A 502 20.35 8.77 -22.13
C GLY A 502 21.79 8.35 -21.79
N THR A 503 22.08 8.08 -20.51
CA THR A 503 23.41 7.70 -19.98
C THR A 503 23.28 6.80 -18.76
N ASP A 504 24.34 6.02 -18.47
CA ASP A 504 24.46 5.23 -17.25
C ASP A 504 24.90 6.08 -16.03
N ASN A 505 25.46 7.27 -16.26
CA ASN A 505 25.88 8.18 -15.18
C ASN A 505 24.68 8.99 -14.66
N ILE A 506 23.89 8.39 -13.79
CA ILE A 506 22.66 8.97 -13.24
C ILE A 506 22.78 9.40 -11.77
N ALA A 507 23.94 9.22 -11.13
CA ALA A 507 24.08 9.40 -9.68
C ALA A 507 23.58 10.78 -9.20
N ASN A 508 23.98 11.85 -9.85
CA ASN A 508 23.60 13.21 -9.48
C ASN A 508 22.11 13.51 -9.80
N LEU A 509 21.54 12.92 -10.85
CA LEU A 509 20.10 13.01 -11.14
C LEU A 509 19.28 12.25 -10.10
N MET A 510 19.78 11.12 -9.62
CA MET A 510 19.12 10.37 -8.53
C MET A 510 19.17 11.11 -7.19
N ILE A 511 20.20 11.90 -6.88
CA ILE A 511 20.23 12.80 -5.72
C ILE A 511 19.05 13.77 -5.77
N LEU A 512 18.76 14.37 -6.94
CA LEU A 512 17.58 15.23 -7.08
C LEU A 512 16.29 14.43 -6.93
N ALA A 513 16.17 13.27 -7.61
CA ALA A 513 14.96 12.44 -7.58
C ALA A 513 14.64 11.86 -6.19
N ASN A 514 15.66 11.71 -5.33
CA ASN A 514 15.50 11.24 -3.95
C ASN A 514 15.20 12.37 -2.94
N ALA A 515 15.25 13.63 -3.38
CA ALA A 515 14.99 14.80 -2.55
C ALA A 515 13.69 15.54 -2.93
N VAL A 516 12.90 15.00 -3.87
CA VAL A 516 11.65 15.59 -4.35
C VAL A 516 10.52 14.56 -4.37
N GLU A 517 9.29 15.02 -4.25
CA GLU A 517 8.08 14.18 -4.24
C GLU A 517 7.10 14.61 -5.35
N PRO A 518 6.34 13.68 -5.93
CA PRO A 518 5.22 14.02 -6.81
C PRO A 518 4.13 14.73 -6.00
N LEU A 519 3.40 15.62 -6.66
CA LEU A 519 2.28 16.32 -6.02
C LEU A 519 1.24 15.35 -5.45
N GLU A 520 0.84 15.60 -4.21
CA GLU A 520 -0.21 14.83 -3.53
C GLU A 520 -1.61 15.09 -4.09
N GLY A 521 -2.49 14.11 -3.90
CA GLY A 521 -3.89 14.18 -4.24
C GLY A 521 -4.10 14.35 -5.74
N TYR A 522 -5.15 15.07 -6.10
CA TYR A 522 -5.51 15.33 -7.50
C TYR A 522 -4.76 16.52 -8.13
N ARG A 523 -3.76 17.09 -7.44
CA ARG A 523 -3.00 18.26 -7.93
C ARG A 523 -2.24 17.98 -9.22
N ARG A 524 -1.78 16.74 -9.44
CA ARG A 524 -1.17 16.31 -10.69
C ARG A 524 -2.16 16.30 -11.86
N HIS A 525 -3.40 15.85 -11.62
CA HIS A 525 -4.48 15.87 -12.61
C HIS A 525 -4.89 17.30 -13.02
N GLY A 526 -4.68 18.28 -12.12
CA GLY A 526 -4.92 19.69 -12.41
C GLY A 526 -3.84 20.36 -13.26
N SER A 527 -2.66 19.76 -13.41
CA SER A 527 -1.53 20.35 -14.14
C SER A 527 -1.62 20.13 -15.67
N GLN A 528 -2.13 18.97 -16.09
CA GLN A 528 -2.41 18.61 -17.48
C GLN A 528 -3.49 17.55 -17.57
N ARG A 529 -4.10 17.42 -18.75
CA ARG A 529 -5.12 16.40 -19.00
C ARG A 529 -4.46 15.08 -19.39
N TYR A 530 -4.24 14.20 -18.41
CA TYR A 530 -3.71 12.86 -18.64
C TYR A 530 -4.69 11.94 -19.38
N THR A 531 -4.14 10.94 -20.07
CA THR A 531 -4.89 9.91 -20.82
C THR A 531 -4.19 8.56 -20.66
N THR A 532 -4.90 7.47 -21.01
CA THR A 532 -4.36 6.10 -21.09
C THR A 532 -3.16 5.94 -22.03
N TYR A 533 -2.89 6.93 -22.90
CA TYR A 533 -1.75 6.93 -23.84
C TYR A 533 -0.51 7.63 -23.28
N HIS A 534 -0.58 8.25 -22.10
CA HIS A 534 0.61 8.87 -21.51
C HIS A 534 1.59 7.78 -21.06
N PRO A 535 2.85 7.85 -21.50
CA PRO A 535 3.84 6.81 -21.19
C PRO A 535 4.27 6.80 -19.72
N LEU A 536 3.93 7.84 -18.93
CA LEU A 536 4.29 8.01 -17.52
C LEU A 536 5.78 7.74 -17.27
N SER A 537 6.63 8.40 -18.06
CA SER A 537 8.08 8.23 -18.08
C SER A 537 8.85 9.54 -17.89
N ARG A 538 8.19 10.58 -17.38
CA ARG A 538 8.81 11.88 -17.03
C ARG A 538 9.56 11.79 -15.70
N PHE A 539 10.30 12.83 -15.34
CA PHE A 539 11.03 12.87 -14.07
C PHE A 539 10.12 12.71 -12.85
N VAL A 540 8.91 13.28 -12.88
CA VAL A 540 7.90 13.11 -11.82
C VAL A 540 7.46 11.65 -11.64
N ASP A 541 7.55 10.82 -12.66
CA ASP A 541 7.20 9.40 -12.58
C ASP A 541 8.31 8.56 -11.92
N ILE A 542 9.54 9.11 -11.83
CA ILE A 542 10.70 8.55 -11.13
C ILE A 542 10.72 8.99 -9.65
N ALA A 543 10.32 10.24 -9.37
CA ALA A 543 10.14 10.72 -8.00
C ALA A 543 9.09 9.89 -7.26
N VAL A 544 9.21 9.73 -5.94
CA VAL A 544 8.31 8.90 -5.13
C VAL A 544 7.82 9.67 -3.91
N PRO A 545 6.63 9.38 -3.42
CA PRO A 545 6.23 9.80 -2.08
C PRO A 545 7.19 9.22 -1.03
N ASP A 546 7.41 9.93 0.06
CA ASP A 546 8.46 9.60 1.04
C ASP A 546 9.84 9.60 0.39
N ALA A 547 10.23 10.74 -0.19
CA ALA A 547 11.53 10.93 -0.83
C ALA A 547 12.66 10.38 0.05
N PRO A 548 13.42 9.35 -0.40
CA PRO A 548 14.27 8.54 0.51
C PRO A 548 15.32 9.34 1.29
N ASP A 549 15.95 10.34 0.62
CA ASP A 549 16.99 11.12 1.25
C ASP A 549 16.41 12.16 2.22
N ILE A 550 15.20 12.66 1.95
CA ILE A 550 14.47 13.57 2.85
C ILE A 550 14.03 12.82 4.12
N ILE A 551 13.50 11.60 3.97
CA ILE A 551 13.10 10.80 5.14
C ILE A 551 14.32 10.49 6.03
N SER A 552 15.45 10.12 5.41
CA SER A 552 16.70 9.86 6.14
C SER A 552 17.21 11.12 6.86
N PHE A 553 17.16 12.26 6.19
CA PHE A 553 17.51 13.56 6.75
C PHE A 553 16.58 13.97 7.91
N ARG A 554 15.27 13.78 7.76
CA ARG A 554 14.25 14.07 8.78
C ARG A 554 14.45 13.26 10.05
N ILE A 555 14.71 11.96 9.94
CA ILE A 555 15.01 11.08 11.06
C ILE A 555 16.23 11.62 11.82
N LEU A 556 17.32 11.85 11.10
CA LEU A 556 18.58 12.30 11.66
C LEU A 556 18.46 13.70 12.29
N LEU A 557 17.70 14.61 11.64
CA LEU A 557 17.44 15.95 12.18
C LEU A 557 16.67 15.88 13.51
N LYS A 558 15.64 15.05 13.61
CA LYS A 558 14.91 14.86 14.88
C LYS A 558 15.82 14.34 15.98
N GLU A 559 16.61 13.30 15.68
CA GLU A 559 17.60 12.77 16.64
C GLU A 559 18.63 13.83 17.04
N TYR A 560 19.08 14.67 16.11
CA TYR A 560 20.02 15.76 16.40
C TYR A 560 19.39 16.84 17.28
N LEU A 561 18.15 17.24 17.02
CA LEU A 561 17.45 18.25 17.82
C LEU A 561 17.22 17.78 19.27
N ASP A 562 17.09 16.45 19.47
CA ASP A 562 16.92 15.86 20.82
C ASP A 562 18.24 15.71 21.59
N ASN A 563 19.37 15.40 20.95
CA ASN A 563 20.62 15.03 21.64
C ASN A 563 21.86 15.82 21.24
N GLN A 564 21.79 16.66 20.19
CA GLN A 564 22.87 17.54 19.69
C GLN A 564 24.22 16.80 19.46
N SER A 565 24.17 15.58 18.93
CA SER A 565 25.35 14.79 18.58
C SER A 565 26.17 15.45 17.47
N GLU A 566 27.49 15.57 17.60
CA GLU A 566 28.39 16.07 16.56
C GLU A 566 28.36 15.19 15.30
N ASP A 567 28.33 13.86 15.43
CA ASP A 567 28.26 12.95 14.28
C ASP A 567 26.99 13.17 13.45
N ASN A 568 25.86 13.44 14.14
CA ASN A 568 24.59 13.76 13.46
C ASN A 568 24.67 15.12 12.76
N TYR A 569 25.28 16.13 13.40
CA TYR A 569 25.50 17.44 12.81
C TYR A 569 26.34 17.36 11.53
N ASP A 570 27.48 16.67 11.57
CA ASP A 570 28.37 16.50 10.43
C ASP A 570 27.68 15.80 9.26
N THR A 571 26.86 14.80 9.55
CA THR A 571 26.08 14.07 8.53
C THR A 571 25.01 14.95 7.89
N LEU A 572 24.26 15.71 8.70
CA LEU A 572 23.25 16.66 8.23
C LEU A 572 23.90 17.75 7.36
N GLN A 573 25.03 18.32 7.82
CA GLN A 573 25.78 19.34 7.10
C GLN A 573 26.26 18.81 5.73
N THR A 574 26.83 17.61 5.72
CA THR A 574 27.34 16.95 4.50
C THR A 574 26.20 16.73 3.50
N THR A 575 25.04 16.30 3.95
CA THR A 575 23.84 16.09 3.11
C THR A 575 23.38 17.41 2.50
N LEU A 576 23.28 18.46 3.30
CA LEU A 576 22.88 19.80 2.83
C LEU A 576 23.88 20.38 1.82
N LEU A 577 25.20 20.17 2.04
CA LEU A 577 26.23 20.57 1.08
C LEU A 577 26.12 19.80 -0.25
N THR A 578 25.79 18.52 -0.18
CA THR A 578 25.55 17.68 -1.37
C THR A 578 24.37 18.24 -2.18
N TRP A 579 23.21 18.46 -1.57
CA TRP A 579 22.05 19.03 -2.27
C TRP A 579 22.28 20.44 -2.79
N LYS A 580 22.98 21.28 -2.02
CA LYS A 580 23.35 22.64 -2.43
C LYS A 580 24.19 22.65 -3.71
N ASN A 581 25.15 21.73 -3.82
CA ASN A 581 26.10 21.69 -4.92
C ASN A 581 25.59 20.86 -6.11
N ASN A 582 24.60 20.01 -5.93
CA ASN A 582 24.11 19.07 -6.94
C ASN A 582 23.62 19.76 -8.23
N HIS A 583 23.01 20.95 -8.12
CA HIS A 583 22.58 21.72 -9.31
C HIS A 583 23.71 21.94 -10.32
N PHE A 584 24.90 22.31 -9.87
CA PHE A 584 26.05 22.58 -10.73
C PHE A 584 26.61 21.32 -11.40
N LEU A 585 26.35 20.14 -10.81
CA LEU A 585 26.80 18.85 -11.35
C LEU A 585 25.87 18.30 -12.44
N ILE A 586 24.59 18.73 -12.46
CA ILE A 586 23.59 18.27 -13.44
C ILE A 586 23.15 19.36 -14.42
N GLU A 587 23.70 20.58 -14.33
CA GLU A 587 23.28 21.71 -15.16
C GLU A 587 23.48 21.44 -16.65
N ASP A 588 24.64 20.84 -17.02
CA ASP A 588 24.92 20.49 -18.40
C ASP A 588 24.02 19.37 -18.93
N ASP A 589 23.70 18.36 -18.10
CA ASP A 589 22.76 17.31 -18.46
C ASP A 589 21.35 17.89 -18.71
N ILE A 590 20.90 18.78 -17.84
CA ILE A 590 19.60 19.46 -17.98
C ILE A 590 19.59 20.32 -19.27
N LYS A 591 20.66 21.09 -19.53
CA LYS A 591 20.76 22.00 -20.68
C LYS A 591 20.73 21.25 -22.02
N ASN A 592 21.39 20.10 -22.07
CA ASN A 592 21.61 19.37 -23.32
C ASN A 592 20.55 18.27 -23.58
N ASN A 593 19.66 17.97 -22.63
CA ASN A 593 18.66 16.93 -22.75
C ASN A 593 17.25 17.52 -22.64
N PRO A 594 16.43 17.49 -23.72
CA PRO A 594 15.06 18.00 -23.72
C PRO A 594 14.15 17.34 -22.64
N GLY A 595 14.37 16.06 -22.33
CA GLY A 595 13.61 15.32 -21.30
C GLY A 595 13.90 15.76 -19.86
N LEU A 596 15.02 16.49 -19.65
CA LEU A 596 15.42 16.99 -18.33
C LEU A 596 15.20 18.51 -18.16
N GLN A 597 14.85 19.24 -19.21
CA GLN A 597 14.70 20.71 -19.11
C GLN A 597 13.63 21.14 -18.10
N GLU A 598 12.59 20.34 -17.92
CA GLU A 598 11.50 20.64 -16.98
C GLU A 598 11.97 20.73 -15.52
N ILE A 599 13.05 20.04 -15.13
CA ILE A 599 13.56 20.00 -13.75
C ILE A 599 14.57 21.11 -13.43
N LYS A 600 14.89 22.01 -14.36
CA LYS A 600 15.86 23.07 -14.16
C LYS A 600 15.58 23.91 -12.90
N ASN A 601 14.38 24.44 -12.82
CA ASN A 601 13.98 25.26 -11.66
C ASN A 601 13.88 24.45 -10.38
N LEU A 602 13.47 23.19 -10.47
CA LEU A 602 13.41 22.27 -9.34
C LEU A 602 14.80 22.05 -8.72
N SER A 603 15.82 21.82 -9.56
CA SER A 603 17.21 21.65 -9.13
C SER A 603 17.78 22.93 -8.50
N VAL A 604 17.49 24.12 -9.09
CA VAL A 604 17.86 25.42 -8.51
C VAL A 604 17.21 25.64 -7.15
N ASN A 605 15.93 25.29 -7.02
CA ASN A 605 15.17 25.46 -5.78
C ASN A 605 15.70 24.54 -4.67
N LEU A 606 16.04 23.28 -4.97
CA LEU A 606 16.69 22.39 -4.00
C LEU A 606 18.03 22.97 -3.49
N SER A 607 18.87 23.49 -4.40
CA SER A 607 20.14 24.14 -4.03
C SER A 607 19.95 25.34 -3.11
N LYS A 608 18.93 26.17 -3.37
CA LYS A 608 18.59 27.32 -2.53
C LYS A 608 18.05 26.89 -1.15
N LEU A 609 17.11 25.93 -1.11
CA LEU A 609 16.56 25.38 0.12
C LEU A 609 17.66 24.78 0.99
N ALA A 610 18.52 23.95 0.40
CA ALA A 610 19.67 23.38 1.09
C ALA A 610 20.62 24.47 1.67
N SER A 611 20.84 25.57 0.92
CA SER A 611 21.65 26.71 1.42
C SER A 611 21.00 27.43 2.58
N ILE A 612 19.68 27.61 2.58
CA ILE A 612 18.94 28.23 3.68
C ILE A 612 18.99 27.31 4.92
N THR A 613 18.64 26.01 4.72
CA THR A 613 18.61 25.01 5.79
C THR A 613 19.98 24.85 6.44
N LEU A 614 21.07 24.86 5.65
CA LEU A 614 22.44 24.79 6.16
C LEU A 614 22.75 25.97 7.08
N LYS A 615 22.41 27.19 6.69
CA LYS A 615 22.63 28.37 7.53
C LYS A 615 21.82 28.33 8.82
N LEU A 616 20.60 27.81 8.78
CA LEU A 616 19.76 27.61 9.97
C LEU A 616 20.37 26.56 10.89
N LEU A 617 20.83 25.43 10.34
CA LEU A 617 21.46 24.34 11.08
C LEU A 617 22.76 24.82 11.75
N GLU A 618 23.65 25.52 11.02
CA GLU A 618 24.88 26.09 11.54
C GLU A 618 24.60 27.13 12.69
N LYS A 619 23.57 27.96 12.50
CA LYS A 619 23.17 28.95 13.50
C LYS A 619 22.63 28.26 14.77
N TYR A 620 21.82 27.20 14.62
CA TYR A 620 21.31 26.42 15.74
C TYR A 620 22.45 25.70 16.50
N HIS A 621 23.33 25.01 15.75
CA HIS A 621 24.49 24.31 16.31
C HIS A 621 25.40 25.21 17.15
N ASN A 622 25.61 26.44 16.70
CA ASN A 622 26.46 27.44 17.42
C ASN A 622 25.73 28.21 18.55
N GLY A 623 24.53 27.82 18.94
CA GLY A 623 23.73 28.48 19.96
C GLY A 623 23.30 29.91 19.57
N GLY A 624 23.22 30.21 18.27
CA GLY A 624 22.84 31.54 17.77
C GLY A 624 21.33 31.78 17.92
N THR A 625 20.95 33.05 17.94
CA THR A 625 19.56 33.50 17.98
C THR A 625 19.14 34.12 16.69
N ILE A 626 17.84 34.22 16.42
CA ILE A 626 17.28 34.75 15.17
C ILE A 626 16.32 35.91 15.48
N SER A 627 16.44 37.03 14.76
CA SER A 627 15.55 38.16 14.92
C SER A 627 14.19 37.91 14.21
N HIS A 628 13.12 38.56 14.67
CA HIS A 628 11.79 38.45 14.06
C HIS A 628 11.80 38.85 12.56
N ALA A 629 12.60 39.85 12.17
CA ALA A 629 12.76 40.28 10.79
C ALA A 629 13.42 39.17 9.94
N GLU A 630 14.43 38.47 10.46
CA GLU A 630 15.05 37.31 9.79
C GLU A 630 14.06 36.14 9.66
N VAL A 631 13.28 35.84 10.71
CA VAL A 631 12.23 34.81 10.67
C VAL A 631 11.25 35.09 9.54
N THR A 632 10.71 36.32 9.47
CA THR A 632 9.76 36.73 8.42
C THR A 632 10.39 36.55 7.02
N ASN A 633 11.59 37.12 6.81
CA ASN A 633 12.27 37.02 5.50
C ASN A 633 12.56 35.58 5.08
N ILE A 634 12.99 34.71 5.99
CA ILE A 634 13.25 33.29 5.69
C ILE A 634 11.93 32.55 5.41
N SER A 635 10.89 32.79 6.18
CA SER A 635 9.57 32.20 5.95
C SER A 635 9.00 32.55 4.58
N ASP A 636 9.15 33.81 4.14
CA ASP A 636 8.74 34.26 2.79
C ASP A 636 9.53 33.52 1.69
N GLN A 637 10.86 33.36 1.88
CA GLN A 637 11.70 32.63 0.94
C GLN A 637 11.30 31.14 0.86
N LEU A 638 11.07 30.50 2.02
CA LEU A 638 10.62 29.10 2.06
C LEU A 638 9.27 28.92 1.34
N THR A 639 8.32 29.83 1.59
CA THR A 639 6.99 29.83 0.94
C THR A 639 7.11 29.93 -0.61
N GLU A 640 8.03 30.74 -1.12
CA GLU A 640 8.25 30.83 -2.58
C GLU A 640 8.88 29.55 -3.13
N LEU A 641 9.81 28.92 -2.41
CA LEU A 641 10.51 27.72 -2.83
C LEU A 641 9.69 26.43 -2.69
N GLU A 642 8.58 26.46 -1.93
CA GLU A 642 7.60 25.36 -1.81
C GLU A 642 6.67 25.27 -3.03
N LYS A 643 6.64 26.29 -3.89
CA LYS A 643 5.77 26.25 -5.07
C LYS A 643 6.15 25.09 -5.98
N PRO A 644 5.15 24.32 -6.45
CA PRO A 644 5.39 23.17 -7.29
C PRO A 644 6.13 23.51 -8.60
N VAL A 645 7.04 22.63 -8.99
CA VAL A 645 7.76 22.72 -10.27
C VAL A 645 7.70 21.35 -10.95
N ALA A 646 7.30 21.31 -12.23
CA ALA A 646 7.22 20.08 -13.02
C ALA A 646 6.42 18.96 -12.32
N GLU A 647 5.29 19.31 -11.69
CA GLU A 647 4.40 18.43 -10.93
C GLU A 647 5.03 17.80 -9.66
N MET A 648 6.10 18.43 -9.13
CA MET A 648 6.83 17.99 -7.94
C MET A 648 6.96 19.11 -6.92
N GLU A 649 7.18 18.72 -5.67
CA GLU A 649 7.50 19.61 -4.55
C GLU A 649 8.77 19.13 -3.83
N ILE A 650 9.37 20.01 -3.03
CA ILE A 650 10.61 19.74 -2.30
C ILE A 650 10.31 19.77 -0.81
N PRO A 651 10.18 18.61 -0.14
CA PRO A 651 9.78 18.56 1.26
C PRO A 651 10.80 19.20 2.23
N LEU A 652 12.07 19.37 1.83
CA LEU A 652 13.12 19.99 2.66
C LEU A 652 12.71 21.33 3.28
N ALA A 653 11.75 22.03 2.72
CA ALA A 653 11.21 23.27 3.30
C ALA A 653 10.56 23.04 4.67
N GLU A 654 9.96 21.89 4.93
CA GLU A 654 9.39 21.50 6.21
C GLU A 654 10.47 21.36 7.30
N GLU A 655 11.60 20.71 6.96
CA GLU A 655 12.74 20.55 7.85
C GLU A 655 13.40 21.90 8.15
N ALA A 656 13.49 22.78 7.15
CA ALA A 656 13.97 24.16 7.36
C ALA A 656 13.07 24.96 8.31
N LYS A 657 11.75 24.83 8.19
CA LYS A 657 10.77 25.45 9.11
C LYS A 657 10.89 24.88 10.53
N MET A 658 11.16 23.57 10.65
CA MET A 658 11.39 22.93 11.95
C MET A 658 12.59 23.58 12.66
N ILE A 659 13.75 23.69 12.02
CA ILE A 659 14.94 24.32 12.60
C ILE A 659 14.67 25.79 12.94
N LEU A 660 13.98 26.51 12.04
CA LEU A 660 13.61 27.91 12.24
C LEU A 660 12.74 28.11 13.50
N SER A 661 11.81 27.20 13.75
CA SER A 661 10.95 27.20 14.93
C SER A 661 11.77 27.02 16.22
N PHE A 662 12.74 26.09 16.25
CA PHE A 662 13.63 25.88 17.37
C PHE A 662 14.48 27.13 17.67
N LEU A 663 15.06 27.78 16.65
CA LEU A 663 15.80 29.02 16.79
C LEU A 663 14.95 30.18 17.33
N ASN A 664 13.70 30.28 16.89
CA ASN A 664 12.80 31.34 17.35
C ASN A 664 12.35 31.15 18.79
N ASN A 665 12.17 29.91 19.25
CA ASN A 665 11.82 29.62 20.65
C ASN A 665 12.96 29.92 21.61
N ASN A 666 14.22 29.68 21.22
CA ASN A 666 15.42 30.02 22.03
C ASN A 666 15.66 31.54 22.17
N THR A 667 14.99 32.36 21.34
CA THR A 667 15.07 33.83 21.44
C THR A 667 14.07 34.42 22.45
N SER A 668 13.12 33.60 22.92
CA SER A 668 12.03 34.06 23.83
C SER A 668 12.32 33.76 25.30
N GLU A 669 13.43 33.10 25.61
CA GLU A 669 14.00 32.90 26.94
C GLU A 669 15.18 33.90 27.19
#